data_77ab82b39a16d32c2dc0b13c9943ab57
#
_entry.id   77ab82b39a16d32c2dc0b13c9943ab57
#
_cell.length_a   1.000
_cell.length_b   1.000
_cell.length_c   1.000
_cell.angle_alpha   90.00
_cell.angle_beta   90.00
_cell.angle_gamma   90.00
#
_symmetry.space_group_name_H-M   'P 1'
#
loop_
_entity.id
_entity.type
_entity.pdbx_description
1 polymer ?
#
loop_
_entity_poly.entity_id
_entity_poly.type
_entity_poly.pdbx_seq_one_letter_code
_entity_poly.pdbx_strand_id
1 'polypeptide(L)'
;MELKNFKWDQDADGIVTLVWDVPGRSMNVLTSTAIGELAQVTEKVVSDSTIKGLVITSGKTNGFCAGAALDEMEGNASSTGGKTASPQDALAARYNGVMQFHHVLRKLETCGKPVAAAINGLALGGGLEVTLACHYRVVADNPKIQLGLPEAKVGLLPGGGGTQRLPRLVGAMQALPLILQGQSVDPQKALALKLVHAVVPLNDVVTAAKNWIKGTPDSVQPWDKKEFKIPGGGPFSTGGSQVFTMGNSMLRKESYGNYPAQRFIMSCVYEGIQVPIDAGLRIEARYFVKLLQEPASRNMIRSLFLSMQDLGKGARRPQSEPRTEVKTLGVLGAGVMGGGIAYVSAAAGIDVVLVDATIEKANAGRDHAAQTIDKQIEKGRSTPEKKAEILGRIHPTADFADLKNVDFIIEAVFEDRAVKAEVTKKTEAVIGATTIFGSNTSTLPITGLAEASIRPESFIGVHFFSPVDRMGLVEIILGKKTGSHALAVAIDFVQKIRKTPIVVNDSRGFYTSRCFGTYTREGMAMLAEGIHPAMIENVGRMSGMPMGSLEVMDSVGVDTALKVTRQTKKDLGITGDDPAEDFLSWIVEKANRPGRKTGKGFYDYDAKGKRLRLWPELLAYKGGQWRTDADVGEMKERFLTIQALEAARCFEEGVITDPRDADVGAILGWGFAPFTGGPVSYIDTIGAAAFVARCDAFAARFGERFKPNALLRDMAAKGETFYSRFAPQKQAA
;
A
#
# COMPACT_ATOMS: atom_id res chain seq x y z
N MET A 1 -25.12 -9.85 31.97
CA MET A 1 -23.99 -10.02 31.07
C MET A 1 -23.28 -8.68 30.98
N GLU A 2 -22.06 -8.61 31.42
CA GLU A 2 -21.25 -7.38 31.33
C GLU A 2 -20.45 -7.44 30.03
N LEU A 3 -20.72 -6.52 29.10
CA LEU A 3 -20.07 -6.44 27.79
C LEU A 3 -19.32 -5.12 27.68
N LYS A 4 -18.05 -5.16 27.29
CA LYS A 4 -17.19 -3.98 27.10
C LYS A 4 -17.28 -3.41 25.67
N ASN A 5 -17.40 -4.31 24.69
CA ASN A 5 -17.35 -3.97 23.26
C ASN A 5 -18.74 -3.91 22.62
N PHE A 6 -19.77 -4.38 23.31
CA PHE A 6 -21.14 -4.43 22.80
C PHE A 6 -22.12 -3.86 23.81
N LYS A 7 -23.19 -3.22 23.29
CA LYS A 7 -24.36 -2.82 24.08
C LYS A 7 -25.52 -3.72 23.67
N TRP A 8 -26.24 -4.24 24.66
CA TRP A 8 -27.38 -5.12 24.50
C TRP A 8 -28.67 -4.36 24.77
N ASP A 9 -29.59 -4.35 23.81
CA ASP A 9 -30.93 -3.77 23.94
C ASP A 9 -31.95 -4.77 23.40
N GLN A 10 -32.89 -5.20 24.23
CA GLN A 10 -33.98 -6.10 23.88
C GLN A 10 -35.30 -5.37 23.89
N ASP A 11 -36.00 -5.31 22.75
CA ASP A 11 -37.30 -4.65 22.65
C ASP A 11 -38.49 -5.51 23.12
N ALA A 12 -39.68 -4.92 23.12
CA ALA A 12 -40.92 -5.58 23.54
C ALA A 12 -41.33 -6.77 22.63
N ASP A 13 -40.85 -6.79 21.40
CA ASP A 13 -41.05 -7.89 20.44
C ASP A 13 -40.09 -9.07 20.68
N GLY A 14 -39.16 -8.93 21.64
CA GLY A 14 -38.14 -9.92 21.94
C GLY A 14 -36.96 -9.91 20.95
N ILE A 15 -36.82 -8.86 20.15
CA ILE A 15 -35.70 -8.72 19.23
C ILE A 15 -34.56 -7.98 19.93
N VAL A 16 -33.39 -8.62 19.95
CA VAL A 16 -32.15 -8.01 20.50
C VAL A 16 -31.47 -7.17 19.45
N THR A 17 -31.14 -5.94 19.78
CA THR A 17 -30.19 -5.10 19.03
C THR A 17 -28.85 -5.10 19.75
N LEU A 18 -27.86 -5.74 19.14
CA LEU A 18 -26.48 -5.77 19.61
C LEU A 18 -25.70 -4.68 18.92
N VAL A 19 -25.36 -3.62 19.65
CA VAL A 19 -24.61 -2.48 19.13
C VAL A 19 -23.13 -2.68 19.41
N TRP A 20 -22.33 -2.87 18.37
CA TRP A 20 -20.88 -3.01 18.47
C TRP A 20 -20.22 -1.64 18.64
N ASP A 21 -19.51 -1.42 19.76
CA ASP A 21 -18.90 -0.12 20.09
C ASP A 21 -17.64 -0.30 20.95
N VAL A 22 -16.52 -0.62 20.27
CA VAL A 22 -15.22 -0.83 20.94
C VAL A 22 -14.74 0.49 21.56
N PRO A 23 -14.54 0.56 22.89
CA PRO A 23 -14.11 1.78 23.57
C PRO A 23 -12.74 2.27 23.11
N GLY A 24 -12.57 3.59 23.02
CA GLY A 24 -11.28 4.21 22.70
C GLY A 24 -10.82 4.05 21.23
N ARG A 25 -11.59 3.39 20.37
CA ARG A 25 -11.28 3.23 18.93
C ARG A 25 -12.30 3.98 18.08
N SER A 26 -11.83 4.66 17.04
CA SER A 26 -12.70 5.36 16.07
C SER A 26 -13.48 4.39 15.17
N MET A 27 -13.02 3.14 15.05
CA MET A 27 -13.62 2.05 14.29
C MET A 27 -13.71 0.79 15.15
N ASN A 28 -14.74 -0.01 14.94
CA ASN A 28 -14.77 -1.35 15.54
C ASN A 28 -13.74 -2.26 14.86
N VAL A 29 -13.11 -3.08 15.67
CA VAL A 29 -12.21 -4.16 15.26
C VAL A 29 -12.51 -5.42 16.06
N LEU A 30 -12.22 -6.59 15.49
CA LEU A 30 -12.30 -7.88 16.16
C LEU A 30 -11.07 -8.06 17.06
N THR A 31 -11.24 -7.75 18.34
CA THR A 31 -10.29 -8.08 19.41
C THR A 31 -10.60 -9.45 19.98
N SER A 32 -9.66 -10.06 20.68
CA SER A 32 -9.87 -11.33 21.40
C SER A 32 -11.05 -11.22 22.40
N THR A 33 -11.18 -10.07 23.07
CA THR A 33 -12.29 -9.79 23.98
C THR A 33 -13.62 -9.65 23.26
N ALA A 34 -13.69 -8.99 22.10
CA ALA A 34 -14.91 -8.86 21.31
C ALA A 34 -15.40 -10.24 20.79
N ILE A 35 -14.48 -11.12 20.37
CA ILE A 35 -14.83 -12.49 19.97
C ILE A 35 -15.42 -13.27 21.17
N GLY A 36 -14.79 -13.16 22.34
CA GLY A 36 -15.30 -13.80 23.57
C GLY A 36 -16.67 -13.30 23.99
N GLU A 37 -16.91 -11.99 23.87
CA GLU A 37 -18.23 -11.40 24.17
C GLU A 37 -19.29 -11.83 23.12
N LEU A 38 -18.95 -11.90 21.86
CA LEU A 38 -19.83 -12.40 20.80
C LEU A 38 -20.22 -13.86 21.06
N ALA A 39 -19.30 -14.68 21.60
CA ALA A 39 -19.60 -16.04 22.05
C ALA A 39 -20.65 -16.05 23.17
N GLN A 40 -20.48 -15.21 24.20
CA GLN A 40 -21.44 -15.10 25.31
C GLN A 40 -22.81 -14.62 24.83
N VAL A 41 -22.85 -13.65 23.91
CA VAL A 41 -24.06 -13.15 23.28
C VAL A 41 -24.78 -14.31 22.56
N THR A 42 -24.04 -15.07 21.77
CA THR A 42 -24.60 -16.18 20.98
C THR A 42 -25.17 -17.28 21.90
N GLU A 43 -24.47 -17.61 23.00
CA GLU A 43 -24.99 -18.56 24.02
C GLU A 43 -26.31 -18.07 24.61
N LYS A 44 -26.40 -16.78 24.97
CA LYS A 44 -27.62 -16.21 25.51
C LYS A 44 -28.74 -16.21 24.49
N VAL A 45 -28.48 -15.87 23.25
CA VAL A 45 -29.47 -15.91 22.15
C VAL A 45 -30.01 -17.33 21.97
N VAL A 46 -29.19 -18.37 22.06
CA VAL A 46 -29.59 -19.75 21.96
C VAL A 46 -30.47 -20.17 23.15
N SER A 47 -30.04 -19.87 24.38
CA SER A 47 -30.64 -20.42 25.61
C SER A 47 -31.89 -19.68 26.08
N ASP A 48 -32.08 -18.41 25.76
CA ASP A 48 -33.17 -17.58 26.25
C ASP A 48 -34.36 -17.60 25.29
N SER A 49 -35.44 -18.27 25.69
CA SER A 49 -36.67 -18.45 24.86
C SER A 49 -37.42 -17.13 24.61
N THR A 50 -37.16 -16.07 25.40
CA THR A 50 -37.81 -14.77 25.21
C THR A 50 -37.23 -14.03 24.00
N ILE A 51 -36.00 -14.37 23.58
CA ILE A 51 -35.38 -13.81 22.40
C ILE A 51 -35.95 -14.43 21.14
N LYS A 52 -36.45 -13.57 20.24
CA LYS A 52 -37.03 -13.98 18.94
C LYS A 52 -36.09 -13.81 17.78
N GLY A 53 -35.08 -12.97 17.93
CA GLY A 53 -34.05 -12.73 16.90
C GLY A 53 -33.00 -11.74 17.36
N LEU A 54 -31.94 -11.62 16.55
CA LEU A 54 -30.79 -10.77 16.84
C LEU A 54 -30.48 -9.85 15.64
N VAL A 55 -30.31 -8.55 15.91
CA VAL A 55 -29.77 -7.58 14.96
C VAL A 55 -28.39 -7.15 15.46
N ILE A 56 -27.38 -7.26 14.60
CA ILE A 56 -26.03 -6.76 14.89
C ILE A 56 -25.82 -5.47 14.07
N THR A 57 -25.45 -4.39 14.77
CA THR A 57 -25.17 -3.07 14.17
C THR A 57 -23.97 -2.42 14.83
N SER A 58 -23.53 -1.25 14.36
CA SER A 58 -22.41 -0.50 14.94
C SER A 58 -22.86 0.80 15.58
N GLY A 59 -22.23 1.12 16.72
CA GLY A 59 -22.34 2.43 17.37
C GLY A 59 -21.39 3.50 16.81
N LYS A 60 -20.52 3.14 15.85
CA LYS A 60 -19.58 4.08 15.21
C LYS A 60 -20.25 4.80 14.04
N THR A 61 -19.96 6.08 13.88
CA THR A 61 -20.57 6.93 12.84
C THR A 61 -20.14 6.57 11.42
N ASN A 62 -18.92 6.04 11.26
CA ASN A 62 -18.32 5.85 9.93
C ASN A 62 -17.98 4.40 9.58
N GLY A 63 -18.32 3.44 10.42
CA GLY A 63 -17.90 2.07 10.18
C GLY A 63 -18.71 1.04 10.93
N PHE A 64 -18.95 -0.10 10.27
CA PHE A 64 -19.47 -1.29 10.91
C PHE A 64 -18.34 -2.01 11.66
N CYS A 65 -17.31 -2.47 10.93
CA CYS A 65 -16.10 -3.06 11.49
C CYS A 65 -14.97 -3.08 10.43
N ALA A 66 -13.75 -2.71 10.84
CA ALA A 66 -12.58 -2.67 9.95
C ALA A 66 -11.81 -3.99 9.86
N GLY A 67 -12.26 -5.07 10.50
CA GLY A 67 -11.62 -6.39 10.50
C GLY A 67 -10.90 -6.72 11.80
N ALA A 68 -9.94 -7.65 11.74
CA ALA A 68 -9.19 -8.12 12.90
C ALA A 68 -8.23 -7.05 13.47
N ALA A 69 -8.02 -7.07 14.79
CA ALA A 69 -6.99 -6.28 15.47
C ALA A 69 -5.61 -6.91 15.21
N LEU A 70 -4.97 -6.52 14.08
CA LEU A 70 -3.69 -7.11 13.65
C LEU A 70 -2.54 -6.77 14.62
N ASP A 71 -2.62 -5.69 15.37
CA ASP A 71 -1.73 -5.33 16.47
C ASP A 71 -1.73 -6.38 17.59
N GLU A 72 -2.89 -6.97 17.93
CA GLU A 72 -2.98 -8.09 18.89
C GLU A 72 -2.40 -9.38 18.31
N MET A 73 -2.55 -9.62 17.02
CA MET A 73 -2.03 -10.83 16.37
C MET A 73 -0.49 -10.87 16.39
N GLU A 74 0.18 -9.73 16.21
CA GLU A 74 1.64 -9.64 16.27
C GLU A 74 2.16 -9.77 17.71
N GLY A 75 1.50 -9.13 18.68
CA GLY A 75 1.80 -9.25 20.11
C GLY A 75 1.67 -10.68 20.61
N ASN A 76 0.65 -11.40 20.20
CA ASN A 76 0.44 -12.81 20.54
C ASN A 76 1.46 -13.73 19.85
N ALA A 77 1.95 -13.41 18.66
CA ALA A 77 3.00 -14.16 17.99
C ALA A 77 4.33 -14.11 18.75
N SER A 78 4.61 -13.00 19.44
CA SER A 78 5.80 -12.80 20.28
C SER A 78 5.63 -13.35 21.72
N SER A 79 4.41 -13.42 22.24
CA SER A 79 4.13 -13.79 23.64
C SER A 79 3.78 -15.26 23.85
N THR A 80 3.34 -16.00 22.83
CA THR A 80 3.07 -17.46 22.93
C THR A 80 4.32 -18.32 22.97
N GLY A 81 5.51 -17.72 22.95
CA GLY A 81 6.80 -18.36 23.21
C GLY A 81 7.14 -18.44 24.70
N GLY A 82 6.25 -18.88 25.56
CA GLY A 82 6.66 -19.41 26.84
C GLY A 82 7.69 -20.52 26.60
N LYS A 83 8.86 -20.44 27.24
CA LYS A 83 10.07 -21.27 27.03
C LYS A 83 9.88 -22.79 27.15
N THR A 84 8.65 -23.30 27.13
CA THR A 84 8.30 -24.71 27.45
C THR A 84 7.38 -25.41 26.47
N ALA A 85 6.75 -24.70 25.49
CA ALA A 85 5.85 -25.36 24.55
C ALA A 85 6.58 -25.85 23.29
N SER A 86 6.31 -27.09 22.85
CA SER A 86 6.86 -27.61 21.61
C SER A 86 6.32 -26.81 20.41
N PRO A 87 7.05 -26.78 19.25
CA PRO A 87 6.53 -26.17 18.03
C PRO A 87 5.15 -26.70 17.59
N GLN A 88 4.89 -27.98 17.89
CA GLN A 88 3.59 -28.62 17.60
C GLN A 88 2.49 -28.08 18.51
N ASP A 89 2.75 -27.90 19.81
CA ASP A 89 1.78 -27.32 20.76
C ASP A 89 1.45 -25.88 20.40
N ALA A 90 2.43 -25.09 20.00
CA ALA A 90 2.23 -23.72 19.55
C ALA A 90 1.38 -23.65 18.27
N LEU A 91 1.59 -24.59 17.34
CA LEU A 91 0.79 -24.70 16.12
C LEU A 91 -0.65 -25.09 16.43
N ALA A 92 -0.84 -26.08 17.31
CA ALA A 92 -2.17 -26.54 17.75
C ALA A 92 -2.91 -25.39 18.48
N ALA A 93 -2.26 -24.64 19.35
CA ALA A 93 -2.85 -23.51 20.04
C ALA A 93 -3.33 -22.43 19.05
N ARG A 94 -2.53 -22.09 18.03
CA ARG A 94 -2.92 -21.15 16.96
C ARG A 94 -4.13 -21.66 16.17
N TYR A 95 -4.12 -22.93 15.76
CA TYR A 95 -5.24 -23.54 15.06
C TYR A 95 -6.53 -23.49 15.88
N ASN A 96 -6.45 -23.86 17.17
CA ASN A 96 -7.59 -23.80 18.07
C ASN A 96 -8.13 -22.37 18.26
N GLY A 97 -7.24 -21.38 18.33
CA GLY A 97 -7.63 -19.96 18.40
C GLY A 97 -8.41 -19.50 17.17
N VAL A 98 -7.97 -19.88 15.97
CA VAL A 98 -8.72 -19.60 14.72
C VAL A 98 -10.05 -20.35 14.71
N MET A 99 -10.06 -21.62 15.08
CA MET A 99 -11.28 -22.43 15.14
C MET A 99 -12.29 -21.90 16.16
N GLN A 100 -11.86 -21.27 17.24
CA GLN A 100 -12.76 -20.64 18.21
C GLN A 100 -13.65 -19.60 17.54
N PHE A 101 -13.09 -18.73 16.71
CA PHE A 101 -13.87 -17.72 15.98
C PHE A 101 -14.84 -18.39 14.98
N HIS A 102 -14.39 -19.43 14.26
CA HIS A 102 -15.29 -20.20 13.39
C HIS A 102 -16.45 -20.81 14.16
N HIS A 103 -16.19 -21.39 15.34
CA HIS A 103 -17.24 -21.98 16.17
C HIS A 103 -18.27 -20.95 16.62
N VAL A 104 -17.81 -19.73 17.02
CA VAL A 104 -18.71 -18.64 17.40
C VAL A 104 -19.63 -18.26 16.22
N LEU A 105 -19.05 -18.05 15.03
CA LEU A 105 -19.85 -17.71 13.86
C LEU A 105 -20.76 -18.84 13.40
N ARG A 106 -20.30 -20.10 13.45
CA ARG A 106 -21.15 -21.26 13.13
C ARG A 106 -22.32 -21.40 14.10
N LYS A 107 -22.08 -21.19 15.38
CA LYS A 107 -23.13 -21.22 16.38
C LYS A 107 -24.15 -20.11 16.17
N LEU A 108 -23.70 -18.92 15.74
CA LEU A 108 -24.58 -17.83 15.34
C LEU A 108 -25.45 -18.20 14.13
N GLU A 109 -24.88 -18.86 13.12
CA GLU A 109 -25.61 -19.36 11.93
C GLU A 109 -26.64 -20.44 12.23
N THR A 110 -26.42 -21.27 13.25
CA THR A 110 -27.23 -22.42 13.58
C THR A 110 -27.98 -22.28 14.91
N CYS A 111 -28.14 -21.07 15.39
CA CYS A 111 -28.78 -20.78 16.70
C CYS A 111 -30.30 -21.01 16.70
N GLY A 112 -30.91 -21.37 15.56
CA GLY A 112 -32.34 -21.61 15.42
C GLY A 112 -33.21 -20.34 15.50
N LYS A 113 -32.59 -19.16 15.51
CA LYS A 113 -33.26 -17.85 15.52
C LYS A 113 -32.75 -16.97 14.40
N PRO A 114 -33.58 -16.10 13.82
CA PRO A 114 -33.16 -15.19 12.77
C PRO A 114 -32.13 -14.18 13.30
N VAL A 115 -31.01 -14.07 12.56
CA VAL A 115 -29.92 -13.12 12.82
C VAL A 115 -29.75 -12.22 11.61
N ALA A 116 -29.78 -10.89 11.83
CA ALA A 116 -29.63 -9.90 10.78
C ALA A 116 -28.44 -8.97 11.06
N ALA A 117 -27.70 -8.62 10.02
CA ALA A 117 -26.67 -7.56 10.06
C ALA A 117 -27.29 -6.27 9.50
N ALA A 118 -27.32 -5.23 10.33
CA ALA A 118 -27.69 -3.86 9.95
C ALA A 118 -26.41 -3.04 9.74
N ILE A 119 -25.92 -3.01 8.49
CA ILE A 119 -24.61 -2.48 8.13
C ILE A 119 -24.73 -0.97 7.88
N ASN A 120 -24.37 -0.19 8.86
CA ASN A 120 -24.46 1.27 8.83
C ASN A 120 -23.17 1.98 8.38
N GLY A 121 -22.12 1.22 8.02
CA GLY A 121 -20.84 1.75 7.59
C GLY A 121 -19.94 0.69 6.97
N LEU A 122 -18.65 1.03 6.85
CA LEU A 122 -17.60 0.17 6.28
C LEU A 122 -17.55 -1.19 6.99
N ALA A 123 -17.60 -2.31 6.22
CA ALA A 123 -17.46 -3.67 6.75
C ALA A 123 -16.37 -4.41 5.96
N LEU A 124 -15.18 -4.55 6.57
CA LEU A 124 -14.02 -5.16 5.94
C LEU A 124 -13.50 -6.34 6.74
N GLY A 125 -12.89 -7.29 6.03
CA GLY A 125 -12.24 -8.45 6.63
C GLY A 125 -13.17 -9.22 7.58
N GLY A 126 -12.70 -9.53 8.78
CA GLY A 126 -13.49 -10.18 9.80
C GLY A 126 -14.82 -9.48 10.12
N GLY A 127 -14.93 -8.16 9.90
CA GLY A 127 -16.19 -7.43 10.02
C GLY A 127 -17.22 -7.88 8.97
N LEU A 128 -16.79 -8.06 7.72
CA LEU A 128 -17.67 -8.65 6.70
C LEU A 128 -17.96 -10.12 7.00
N GLU A 129 -16.99 -10.88 7.51
CA GLU A 129 -17.18 -12.30 7.86
C GLU A 129 -18.25 -12.51 8.93
N VAL A 130 -18.34 -11.61 9.94
CA VAL A 130 -19.46 -11.58 10.89
C VAL A 130 -20.79 -11.38 10.17
N THR A 131 -20.86 -10.46 9.20
CA THR A 131 -22.11 -10.23 8.46
C THR A 131 -22.48 -11.41 7.56
N LEU A 132 -21.48 -12.10 6.98
CA LEU A 132 -21.71 -13.32 6.18
C LEU A 132 -22.27 -14.47 6.99
N ALA A 133 -22.00 -14.51 8.30
CA ALA A 133 -22.58 -15.47 9.22
C ALA A 133 -24.04 -15.10 9.63
N CYS A 134 -24.52 -13.89 9.33
CA CYS A 134 -25.93 -13.52 9.56
C CYS A 134 -26.83 -14.02 8.43
N HIS A 135 -28.07 -14.38 8.74
CA HIS A 135 -29.06 -14.85 7.77
C HIS A 135 -29.51 -13.74 6.82
N TYR A 136 -29.60 -12.51 7.32
CA TYR A 136 -29.99 -11.34 6.54
C TYR A 136 -28.96 -10.22 6.65
N ARG A 137 -28.69 -9.53 5.56
CA ARG A 137 -27.76 -8.39 5.50
C ARG A 137 -28.46 -7.23 4.80
N VAL A 138 -28.63 -6.13 5.53
CA VAL A 138 -29.11 -4.86 4.98
C VAL A 138 -28.04 -3.80 5.20
N VAL A 139 -27.80 -2.96 4.19
CA VAL A 139 -26.73 -1.94 4.21
C VAL A 139 -27.31 -0.57 3.91
N ALA A 140 -26.72 0.46 4.52
CA ALA A 140 -27.08 1.85 4.28
C ALA A 140 -26.75 2.28 2.84
N ASP A 141 -27.65 3.04 2.20
CA ASP A 141 -27.42 3.64 0.89
C ASP A 141 -26.47 4.84 0.98
N ASN A 142 -25.18 4.51 1.02
CA ASN A 142 -24.10 5.50 1.02
C ASN A 142 -22.94 4.96 0.19
N PRO A 143 -22.59 5.59 -0.96
CA PRO A 143 -21.54 5.11 -1.86
C PRO A 143 -20.13 5.11 -1.25
N LYS A 144 -19.93 5.75 -0.10
CA LYS A 144 -18.67 5.69 0.65
C LYS A 144 -18.49 4.41 1.45
N ILE A 145 -19.58 3.66 1.69
CA ILE A 145 -19.50 2.35 2.35
C ILE A 145 -18.81 1.36 1.43
N GLN A 146 -17.89 0.61 2.01
CA GLN A 146 -17.12 -0.43 1.33
C GLN A 146 -17.31 -1.75 2.07
N LEU A 147 -17.62 -2.79 1.32
CA LEU A 147 -17.78 -4.17 1.78
C LEU A 147 -16.72 -5.03 1.09
N GLY A 148 -15.87 -5.75 1.83
CA GLY A 148 -14.79 -6.50 1.18
C GLY A 148 -13.94 -7.33 2.14
N LEU A 149 -13.11 -8.19 1.55
CA LEU A 149 -12.14 -9.07 2.24
C LEU A 149 -10.71 -8.70 1.77
N PRO A 150 -10.08 -7.66 2.34
CA PRO A 150 -8.82 -7.10 1.87
C PRO A 150 -7.57 -7.84 2.36
N GLU A 151 -7.70 -8.97 3.05
CA GLU A 151 -6.62 -9.69 3.74
C GLU A 151 -5.43 -10.00 2.83
N ALA A 152 -5.68 -10.33 1.55
CA ALA A 152 -4.63 -10.61 0.57
C ALA A 152 -3.65 -9.45 0.37
N LYS A 153 -4.09 -8.20 0.57
CA LYS A 153 -3.23 -7.00 0.44
C LYS A 153 -2.16 -6.91 1.52
N VAL A 154 -2.40 -7.55 2.65
CA VAL A 154 -1.45 -7.61 3.78
C VAL A 154 -0.85 -9.00 3.96
N GLY A 155 -0.92 -9.84 2.92
CA GLY A 155 -0.31 -11.17 2.93
C GLY A 155 -1.08 -12.22 3.75
N LEU A 156 -2.37 -12.00 4.03
CA LEU A 156 -3.24 -12.93 4.74
C LEU A 156 -4.35 -13.47 3.82
N LEU A 157 -5.12 -14.42 4.33
CA LEU A 157 -6.39 -14.85 3.78
C LEU A 157 -7.52 -14.56 4.79
N PRO A 158 -8.79 -14.45 4.37
CA PRO A 158 -9.91 -14.33 5.30
C PRO A 158 -9.93 -15.52 6.26
N GLY A 159 -9.87 -15.25 7.56
CA GLY A 159 -9.71 -16.29 8.59
C GLY A 159 -10.95 -16.52 9.44
N GLY A 160 -12.08 -15.86 9.15
CA GLY A 160 -13.36 -16.02 9.81
C GLY A 160 -14.43 -16.70 8.93
N GLY A 161 -14.02 -17.46 7.92
CA GLY A 161 -14.90 -18.19 7.02
C GLY A 161 -15.21 -17.48 5.71
N GLY A 162 -14.55 -16.38 5.41
CA GLY A 162 -14.75 -15.59 4.19
C GLY A 162 -14.45 -16.38 2.92
N THR A 163 -13.40 -17.22 2.91
CA THR A 163 -13.08 -18.09 1.77
C THR A 163 -14.12 -19.21 1.57
N GLN A 164 -14.97 -19.45 2.56
CA GLN A 164 -15.99 -20.49 2.51
C GLN A 164 -17.39 -19.93 2.27
N ARG A 165 -17.78 -18.87 3.01
CA ARG A 165 -19.12 -18.28 2.93
C ARG A 165 -19.33 -17.49 1.64
N LEU A 166 -18.36 -16.64 1.27
CA LEU A 166 -18.51 -15.78 0.09
C LEU A 166 -18.69 -16.60 -1.21
N PRO A 167 -17.85 -17.62 -1.52
CA PRO A 167 -18.06 -18.45 -2.71
C PRO A 167 -19.38 -19.24 -2.69
N ARG A 168 -19.87 -19.62 -1.51
CA ARG A 168 -21.18 -20.30 -1.37
C ARG A 168 -22.34 -19.35 -1.60
N LEU A 169 -22.14 -18.05 -1.37
CA LEU A 169 -23.18 -17.06 -1.54
C LEU A 169 -23.25 -16.54 -2.99
N VAL A 170 -22.09 -16.17 -3.58
CA VAL A 170 -22.04 -15.50 -4.90
C VAL A 170 -21.40 -16.33 -6.01
N GLY A 171 -20.91 -17.52 -5.70
CA GLY A 171 -20.16 -18.38 -6.63
C GLY A 171 -18.67 -18.06 -6.69
N ALA A 172 -17.85 -19.05 -7.04
CA ALA A 172 -16.39 -18.90 -7.09
C ALA A 172 -15.92 -17.83 -8.10
N MET A 173 -16.61 -17.71 -9.26
CA MET A 173 -16.27 -16.74 -10.30
C MET A 173 -16.34 -15.28 -9.79
N GLN A 174 -17.32 -14.95 -8.96
CA GLN A 174 -17.49 -13.61 -8.40
C GLN A 174 -16.66 -13.42 -7.12
N ALA A 175 -16.52 -14.46 -6.31
CA ALA A 175 -15.82 -14.38 -5.03
C ALA A 175 -14.31 -14.26 -5.19
N LEU A 176 -13.68 -15.05 -6.07
CA LEU A 176 -12.23 -15.12 -6.20
C LEU A 176 -11.56 -13.75 -6.53
N PRO A 177 -12.05 -12.95 -7.49
CA PRO A 177 -11.47 -11.61 -7.71
C PRO A 177 -11.55 -10.71 -6.48
N LEU A 178 -12.65 -10.76 -5.73
CA LEU A 178 -12.83 -9.96 -4.51
C LEU A 178 -11.82 -10.36 -3.43
N ILE A 179 -11.61 -11.66 -3.22
CA ILE A 179 -10.72 -12.16 -2.16
C ILE A 179 -9.24 -12.07 -2.59
N LEU A 180 -8.89 -12.48 -3.82
CA LEU A 180 -7.49 -12.54 -4.30
C LEU A 180 -6.85 -11.16 -4.44
N GLN A 181 -7.65 -10.16 -4.88
CA GLN A 181 -7.20 -8.80 -5.06
C GLN A 181 -7.56 -7.89 -3.86
N GLY A 182 -8.30 -8.44 -2.89
CA GLY A 182 -8.79 -7.67 -1.74
C GLY A 182 -9.67 -6.49 -2.15
N GLN A 183 -10.47 -6.65 -3.22
CA GLN A 183 -11.35 -5.60 -3.69
C GLN A 183 -12.54 -5.42 -2.75
N SER A 184 -13.00 -4.17 -2.66
CA SER A 184 -14.23 -3.84 -1.95
C SER A 184 -15.29 -3.38 -2.95
N VAL A 185 -16.55 -3.52 -2.57
CA VAL A 185 -17.70 -3.10 -3.36
C VAL A 185 -18.57 -2.12 -2.57
N ASP A 186 -19.19 -1.18 -3.28
CA ASP A 186 -20.21 -0.29 -2.73
C ASP A 186 -21.53 -1.03 -2.49
N PRO A 187 -22.50 -0.42 -1.78
CA PRO A 187 -23.79 -1.05 -1.45
C PRO A 187 -24.57 -1.52 -2.68
N GLN A 188 -24.63 -0.75 -3.75
CA GLN A 188 -25.40 -1.07 -4.95
C GLN A 188 -24.80 -2.28 -5.69
N LYS A 189 -23.46 -2.32 -5.79
CA LYS A 189 -22.76 -3.46 -6.36
C LYS A 189 -22.85 -4.69 -5.47
N ALA A 190 -22.85 -4.54 -4.14
CA ALA A 190 -23.05 -5.62 -3.19
C ALA A 190 -24.46 -6.24 -3.35
N LEU A 191 -25.50 -5.40 -3.57
CA LEU A 191 -26.85 -5.86 -3.87
C LEU A 191 -26.91 -6.64 -5.18
N ALA A 192 -26.32 -6.09 -6.25
CA ALA A 192 -26.27 -6.73 -7.56
C ALA A 192 -25.56 -8.10 -7.52
N LEU A 193 -24.51 -8.24 -6.69
CA LEU A 193 -23.81 -9.49 -6.44
C LEU A 193 -24.55 -10.44 -5.48
N LYS A 194 -25.69 -10.04 -4.90
CA LYS A 194 -26.40 -10.76 -3.84
C LYS A 194 -25.56 -10.97 -2.57
N LEU A 195 -24.55 -10.14 -2.36
CA LEU A 195 -23.77 -10.12 -1.13
C LEU A 195 -24.61 -9.57 0.03
N VAL A 196 -25.48 -8.61 -0.25
CA VAL A 196 -26.50 -8.09 0.67
C VAL A 196 -27.89 -8.28 0.10
N HIS A 197 -28.92 -8.24 0.95
CA HIS A 197 -30.30 -8.50 0.57
C HIS A 197 -31.07 -7.19 0.27
N ALA A 198 -30.68 -6.08 0.91
CA ALA A 198 -31.32 -4.80 0.73
C ALA A 198 -30.34 -3.63 0.93
N VAL A 199 -30.64 -2.52 0.26
CA VAL A 199 -29.99 -1.21 0.44
C VAL A 199 -31.08 -0.23 0.84
N VAL A 200 -30.93 0.45 1.96
CA VAL A 200 -31.96 1.35 2.53
C VAL A 200 -31.30 2.63 3.08
N PRO A 201 -32.05 3.72 3.33
CA PRO A 201 -31.50 4.89 4.00
C PRO A 201 -30.81 4.53 5.34
N LEU A 202 -29.78 5.29 5.71
CA LEU A 202 -28.96 5.00 6.90
C LEU A 202 -29.79 4.83 8.17
N ASN A 203 -30.80 5.68 8.37
CA ASN A 203 -31.63 5.65 9.57
C ASN A 203 -32.58 4.44 9.61
N ASP A 204 -32.76 3.75 8.49
CA ASP A 204 -33.73 2.65 8.36
C ASP A 204 -33.09 1.25 8.46
N VAL A 205 -31.74 1.17 8.50
CA VAL A 205 -31.04 -0.14 8.46
C VAL A 205 -31.42 -1.06 9.61
N VAL A 206 -31.53 -0.55 10.84
CA VAL A 206 -31.92 -1.34 12.01
C VAL A 206 -33.39 -1.71 11.94
N THR A 207 -34.26 -0.78 11.54
CA THR A 207 -35.70 -1.01 11.39
C THR A 207 -35.97 -2.04 10.30
N ALA A 208 -35.28 -1.98 9.16
CA ALA A 208 -35.40 -2.96 8.09
C ALA A 208 -34.96 -4.37 8.54
N ALA A 209 -33.87 -4.46 9.32
CA ALA A 209 -33.41 -5.72 9.90
C ALA A 209 -34.44 -6.31 10.89
N LYS A 210 -35.01 -5.48 11.78
CA LYS A 210 -36.09 -5.90 12.72
C LYS A 210 -37.35 -6.34 11.99
N ASN A 211 -37.79 -5.61 10.96
CA ASN A 211 -38.96 -5.95 10.17
C ASN A 211 -38.80 -7.29 9.45
N TRP A 212 -37.58 -7.59 8.95
CA TRP A 212 -37.31 -8.90 8.37
C TRP A 212 -37.44 -10.02 9.43
N ILE A 213 -36.93 -9.82 10.66
CA ILE A 213 -37.06 -10.76 11.76
C ILE A 213 -38.56 -10.99 12.12
N LYS A 214 -39.35 -9.92 12.20
CA LYS A 214 -40.79 -9.97 12.50
C LYS A 214 -41.59 -10.76 11.47
N GLY A 215 -41.11 -10.83 10.25
CA GLY A 215 -41.68 -11.68 9.18
C GLY A 215 -41.49 -13.17 9.40
N THR A 216 -40.92 -13.61 10.53
CA THR A 216 -40.64 -15.01 10.87
C THR A 216 -39.93 -15.77 9.74
N PRO A 217 -38.79 -15.30 9.29
CA PRO A 217 -38.07 -15.89 8.16
C PRO A 217 -37.48 -17.25 8.53
N ASP A 218 -37.21 -18.05 7.49
CA ASP A 218 -36.36 -19.24 7.62
C ASP A 218 -34.94 -18.81 8.05
N SER A 219 -34.52 -19.23 9.25
CA SER A 219 -33.22 -18.92 9.86
C SER A 219 -32.17 -20.00 9.58
N VAL A 220 -32.20 -20.58 8.38
CA VAL A 220 -31.23 -21.57 7.91
C VAL A 220 -30.41 -20.98 6.76
N GLN A 221 -29.09 -21.02 6.90
CA GLN A 221 -28.18 -20.56 5.85
C GLN A 221 -28.36 -21.43 4.58
N PRO A 222 -28.16 -20.85 3.39
CA PRO A 222 -28.32 -21.62 2.14
C PRO A 222 -27.48 -22.90 2.11
N TRP A 223 -26.24 -22.87 2.59
CA TRP A 223 -25.32 -24.03 2.60
C TRP A 223 -25.62 -25.09 3.66
N ASP A 224 -26.57 -24.86 4.55
CA ASP A 224 -27.05 -25.83 5.53
C ASP A 224 -28.34 -26.56 5.04
N LYS A 225 -28.89 -26.13 3.89
CA LYS A 225 -30.03 -26.76 3.26
C LYS A 225 -29.60 -27.99 2.46
N LYS A 226 -30.38 -29.07 2.55
CA LYS A 226 -30.09 -30.35 1.88
C LYS A 226 -29.87 -30.23 0.37
N GLU A 227 -30.64 -29.37 -0.31
CA GLU A 227 -30.62 -29.19 -1.77
C GLU A 227 -29.64 -28.10 -2.23
N PHE A 228 -28.77 -27.59 -1.33
CA PHE A 228 -27.87 -26.50 -1.67
C PHE A 228 -26.89 -26.88 -2.78
N LYS A 229 -26.78 -25.98 -3.77
CA LYS A 229 -25.79 -26.07 -4.84
C LYS A 229 -24.99 -24.76 -4.91
N ILE A 230 -23.67 -24.86 -5.07
CA ILE A 230 -22.80 -23.72 -5.25
C ILE A 230 -23.23 -22.90 -6.48
N PRO A 231 -23.49 -21.60 -6.36
CA PRO A 231 -23.80 -20.75 -7.51
C PRO A 231 -22.69 -20.83 -8.57
N GLY A 232 -23.05 -21.09 -9.83
CA GLY A 232 -22.09 -21.31 -10.91
C GLY A 232 -21.38 -22.66 -10.91
N GLY A 233 -21.68 -23.53 -9.94
CA GLY A 233 -21.18 -24.92 -9.84
C GLY A 233 -19.87 -25.05 -9.07
N GLY A 234 -19.54 -26.30 -8.72
CA GLY A 234 -18.29 -26.66 -8.07
C GLY A 234 -17.11 -26.79 -9.05
N PRO A 235 -15.89 -27.12 -8.57
CA PRO A 235 -14.67 -27.16 -9.39
C PRO A 235 -14.72 -28.10 -10.59
N PHE A 236 -15.53 -29.13 -10.54
CA PHE A 236 -15.68 -30.12 -11.63
C PHE A 236 -16.83 -29.82 -12.59
N SER A 237 -17.60 -28.74 -12.35
CA SER A 237 -18.56 -28.25 -13.34
C SER A 237 -17.83 -27.53 -14.48
N THR A 238 -18.47 -27.42 -15.65
CA THR A 238 -17.88 -26.75 -16.82
C THR A 238 -17.43 -25.33 -16.50
N GLY A 239 -18.26 -24.55 -15.82
CA GLY A 239 -17.90 -23.18 -15.41
C GLY A 239 -16.84 -23.13 -14.31
N GLY A 240 -16.95 -24.00 -13.30
CA GLY A 240 -16.01 -24.03 -12.18
C GLY A 240 -14.60 -24.47 -12.59
N SER A 241 -14.45 -25.48 -13.44
CA SER A 241 -13.14 -25.93 -13.91
C SER A 241 -12.38 -24.83 -14.66
N GLN A 242 -13.09 -24.04 -15.47
CA GLN A 242 -12.50 -22.88 -16.16
C GLN A 242 -12.01 -21.80 -15.16
N VAL A 243 -12.81 -21.50 -14.13
CA VAL A 243 -12.44 -20.50 -13.10
C VAL A 243 -11.13 -20.88 -12.42
N PHE A 244 -10.96 -22.14 -12.02
CA PHE A 244 -9.76 -22.57 -11.31
C PHE A 244 -8.55 -22.73 -12.23
N THR A 245 -8.73 -23.24 -13.45
CA THR A 245 -7.62 -23.38 -14.42
C THR A 245 -7.11 -22.01 -14.87
N MET A 246 -8.01 -21.13 -15.32
CA MET A 246 -7.64 -19.77 -15.75
C MET A 246 -7.16 -18.92 -14.59
N GLY A 247 -7.84 -19.01 -13.43
CA GLY A 247 -7.48 -18.28 -12.23
C GLY A 247 -6.07 -18.60 -11.76
N ASN A 248 -5.64 -19.85 -11.74
CA ASN A 248 -4.27 -20.25 -11.41
C ASN A 248 -3.25 -19.69 -12.40
N SER A 249 -3.54 -19.71 -13.70
CA SER A 249 -2.67 -19.16 -14.74
C SER A 249 -2.52 -17.65 -14.59
N MET A 250 -3.62 -16.93 -14.36
CA MET A 250 -3.60 -15.48 -14.11
C MET A 250 -2.84 -15.14 -12.83
N LEU A 251 -3.11 -15.87 -11.74
CA LEU A 251 -2.41 -15.69 -10.47
C LEU A 251 -0.90 -15.87 -10.64
N ARG A 252 -0.46 -16.92 -11.36
CA ARG A 252 0.96 -17.14 -11.63
C ARG A 252 1.58 -16.03 -12.45
N LYS A 253 0.85 -15.53 -13.46
CA LYS A 253 1.28 -14.41 -14.30
C LYS A 253 1.46 -13.11 -13.52
N GLU A 254 0.56 -12.81 -12.56
CA GLU A 254 0.57 -11.57 -11.80
C GLU A 254 1.53 -11.63 -10.60
N SER A 255 1.59 -12.76 -9.91
CA SER A 255 2.33 -12.91 -8.65
C SER A 255 3.72 -13.53 -8.81
N TYR A 256 3.99 -14.19 -9.93
CA TYR A 256 5.17 -15.03 -10.15
C TYR A 256 5.41 -16.08 -9.04
N GLY A 257 4.40 -16.32 -8.19
CA GLY A 257 4.46 -17.22 -7.04
C GLY A 257 5.07 -16.61 -5.77
N ASN A 258 5.33 -15.30 -5.77
CA ASN A 258 5.94 -14.59 -4.63
C ASN A 258 4.98 -14.39 -3.44
N TYR A 259 3.66 -14.53 -3.65
CA TYR A 259 2.64 -14.22 -2.64
C TYR A 259 1.90 -15.51 -2.22
N PRO A 260 2.27 -16.13 -1.09
CA PRO A 260 1.63 -17.36 -0.61
C PRO A 260 0.14 -17.18 -0.28
N ALA A 261 -0.28 -15.99 0.16
CA ALA A 261 -1.68 -15.71 0.50
C ALA A 261 -2.64 -16.02 -0.64
N GLN A 262 -2.38 -15.50 -1.84
CA GLN A 262 -3.25 -15.71 -3.00
C GLN A 262 -3.32 -17.19 -3.40
N ARG A 263 -2.19 -17.90 -3.34
CA ARG A 263 -2.14 -19.34 -3.60
C ARG A 263 -2.99 -20.12 -2.59
N PHE A 264 -2.87 -19.77 -1.31
CA PHE A 264 -3.65 -20.43 -0.26
C PHE A 264 -5.14 -20.09 -0.33
N ILE A 265 -5.49 -18.86 -0.72
CA ILE A 265 -6.89 -18.49 -1.00
C ILE A 265 -7.47 -19.39 -2.10
N MET A 266 -6.76 -19.56 -3.23
CA MET A 266 -7.19 -20.44 -4.32
C MET A 266 -7.40 -21.88 -3.82
N SER A 267 -6.44 -22.40 -3.05
CA SER A 267 -6.55 -23.75 -2.46
C SER A 267 -7.72 -23.86 -1.49
N CYS A 268 -7.91 -22.88 -0.59
CA CYS A 268 -9.03 -22.85 0.37
C CYS A 268 -10.38 -22.89 -0.32
N VAL A 269 -10.56 -22.09 -1.36
CA VAL A 269 -11.83 -22.06 -2.10
C VAL A 269 -12.01 -23.35 -2.89
N TYR A 270 -10.96 -23.81 -3.61
CA TYR A 270 -11.02 -25.04 -4.39
C TYR A 270 -11.39 -26.26 -3.54
N GLU A 271 -10.65 -26.50 -2.45
CA GLU A 271 -10.88 -27.64 -1.56
C GLU A 271 -12.19 -27.49 -0.76
N GLY A 272 -12.44 -26.28 -0.25
CA GLY A 272 -13.50 -26.01 0.70
C GLY A 272 -14.91 -26.11 0.09
N ILE A 273 -15.10 -25.65 -1.17
CA ILE A 273 -16.44 -25.71 -1.80
C ILE A 273 -16.85 -27.12 -2.23
N GLN A 274 -15.97 -28.11 -2.11
CA GLN A 274 -16.23 -29.52 -2.42
C GLN A 274 -16.75 -30.32 -1.22
N VAL A 275 -16.73 -29.73 -0.04
CA VAL A 275 -17.07 -30.38 1.22
C VAL A 275 -18.12 -29.57 1.99
N PRO A 276 -18.82 -30.17 2.98
CA PRO A 276 -19.69 -29.40 3.88
C PRO A 276 -18.96 -28.22 4.52
N ILE A 277 -19.69 -27.15 4.84
CA ILE A 277 -19.06 -25.88 5.31
C ILE A 277 -18.17 -26.09 6.53
N ASP A 278 -18.54 -26.95 7.48
CA ASP A 278 -17.72 -27.19 8.68
C ASP A 278 -16.37 -27.82 8.37
N ALA A 279 -16.29 -28.66 7.34
CA ALA A 279 -15.02 -29.18 6.82
C ALA A 279 -14.24 -28.08 6.08
N GLY A 280 -14.93 -27.25 5.31
CA GLY A 280 -14.35 -26.09 4.63
C GLY A 280 -13.72 -25.10 5.60
N LEU A 281 -14.37 -24.79 6.72
CA LEU A 281 -13.83 -23.91 7.77
C LEU A 281 -12.55 -24.48 8.40
N ARG A 282 -12.48 -25.81 8.61
CA ARG A 282 -11.24 -26.48 9.06
C ARG A 282 -10.11 -26.38 8.02
N ILE A 283 -10.45 -26.46 6.74
CA ILE A 283 -9.49 -26.26 5.65
C ILE A 283 -8.95 -24.82 5.68
N GLU A 284 -9.83 -23.81 5.80
CA GLU A 284 -9.45 -22.40 5.91
C GLU A 284 -8.52 -22.17 7.10
N ALA A 285 -8.90 -22.63 8.30
CA ALA A 285 -8.09 -22.48 9.51
C ALA A 285 -6.68 -23.08 9.35
N ARG A 286 -6.57 -24.25 8.73
CA ARG A 286 -5.27 -24.90 8.45
C ARG A 286 -4.41 -24.06 7.53
N TYR A 287 -4.96 -23.52 6.44
CA TYR A 287 -4.23 -22.65 5.52
C TYR A 287 -3.89 -21.29 6.15
N PHE A 288 -4.79 -20.75 6.97
CA PHE A 288 -4.53 -19.49 7.70
C PHE A 288 -3.35 -19.63 8.66
N VAL A 289 -3.32 -20.69 9.47
CA VAL A 289 -2.22 -20.94 10.41
C VAL A 289 -0.90 -21.20 9.68
N LYS A 290 -0.93 -21.93 8.56
CA LYS A 290 0.24 -22.11 7.71
C LYS A 290 0.74 -20.79 7.15
N LEU A 291 -0.16 -19.92 6.72
CA LEU A 291 0.18 -18.60 6.17
C LEU A 291 0.84 -17.69 7.20
N LEU A 292 0.41 -17.73 8.47
CA LEU A 292 1.05 -16.99 9.56
C LEU A 292 2.51 -17.39 9.82
N GLN A 293 2.96 -18.56 9.34
CA GLN A 293 4.34 -18.99 9.42
C GLN A 293 5.20 -18.49 8.25
N GLU A 294 4.56 -18.08 7.16
CA GLU A 294 5.27 -17.58 6.00
C GLU A 294 5.91 -16.21 6.29
N PRO A 295 7.22 -16.03 6.01
CA PRO A 295 7.89 -14.74 6.22
C PRO A 295 7.19 -13.60 5.47
N ALA A 296 6.71 -13.85 4.25
CA ALA A 296 6.01 -12.85 3.44
C ALA A 296 4.80 -12.27 4.16
N SER A 297 3.99 -13.09 4.85
CA SER A 297 2.81 -12.63 5.59
C SER A 297 3.21 -11.71 6.75
N ARG A 298 4.15 -12.13 7.59
CA ARG A 298 4.64 -11.32 8.72
C ARG A 298 5.22 -9.99 8.25
N ASN A 299 6.02 -10.03 7.20
CA ASN A 299 6.66 -8.85 6.64
C ASN A 299 5.65 -7.88 6.05
N MET A 300 4.66 -8.37 5.28
CA MET A 300 3.60 -7.53 4.72
C MET A 300 2.71 -6.93 5.80
N ILE A 301 2.34 -7.66 6.84
CA ILE A 301 1.59 -7.13 7.98
C ILE A 301 2.38 -5.98 8.62
N ARG A 302 3.65 -6.20 8.93
CA ARG A 302 4.51 -5.20 9.55
C ARG A 302 4.61 -3.92 8.72
N SER A 303 4.95 -4.03 7.43
CA SER A 303 5.19 -2.84 6.60
C SER A 303 3.91 -2.22 6.03
N LEU A 304 3.03 -3.03 5.40
CA LEU A 304 1.85 -2.54 4.68
C LEU A 304 0.64 -2.26 5.57
N PHE A 305 0.68 -2.69 6.83
CA PHE A 305 -0.39 -2.36 7.76
C PHE A 305 0.12 -1.57 8.96
N LEU A 306 0.95 -2.15 9.82
CA LEU A 306 1.36 -1.52 11.08
C LEU A 306 2.23 -0.27 10.85
N SER A 307 3.33 -0.41 10.10
CA SER A 307 4.23 0.72 9.82
C SER A 307 3.54 1.82 9.02
N MET A 308 2.73 1.48 8.00
CA MET A 308 1.94 2.47 7.27
C MET A 308 0.93 3.20 8.16
N GLN A 309 0.28 2.48 9.09
CA GLN A 309 -0.64 3.09 10.02
C GLN A 309 0.08 4.05 10.99
N ASP A 310 1.24 3.65 11.51
CA ASP A 310 2.05 4.48 12.40
C ASP A 310 2.52 5.76 11.69
N LEU A 311 3.09 5.63 10.50
CA LEU A 311 3.55 6.77 9.70
C LEU A 311 2.38 7.67 9.30
N GLY A 312 1.25 7.08 8.90
CA GLY A 312 0.02 7.80 8.58
C GLY A 312 -0.58 8.55 9.78
N LYS A 313 -0.38 8.08 11.01
CA LYS A 313 -0.76 8.79 12.24
C LYS A 313 0.27 9.83 12.69
N GLY A 314 1.39 9.96 12.01
CA GLY A 314 2.43 10.94 12.30
C GLY A 314 3.45 10.47 13.34
N ALA A 315 3.84 9.19 13.31
CA ALA A 315 4.87 8.66 14.22
C ALA A 315 6.21 9.41 14.12
N ARG A 316 6.47 10.08 13.00
CA ARG A 316 7.69 10.88 12.78
C ARG A 316 7.48 12.38 13.06
N ARG A 317 6.27 12.78 13.45
CA ARG A 317 5.94 14.18 13.72
C ARG A 317 6.49 14.61 15.09
N PRO A 318 7.20 15.76 15.19
CA PRO A 318 7.59 16.33 16.48
C PRO A 318 6.38 16.59 17.36
N GLN A 319 6.34 15.98 18.54
CA GLN A 319 5.20 16.11 19.48
C GLN A 319 5.16 17.45 20.19
N SER A 320 6.31 18.12 20.30
CA SER A 320 6.41 19.48 20.90
C SER A 320 5.75 20.57 20.06
N GLU A 321 5.54 20.31 18.76
CA GLU A 321 4.96 21.28 17.84
C GLU A 321 3.43 21.19 17.84
N PRO A 322 2.71 22.32 17.87
CA PRO A 322 1.26 22.31 17.78
C PRO A 322 0.78 21.75 16.43
N ARG A 323 -0.42 21.16 16.40
CA ARG A 323 -1.02 20.76 15.12
C ARG A 323 -1.33 21.98 14.28
N THR A 324 -0.98 21.91 13.00
CA THR A 324 -1.21 22.97 12.03
C THR A 324 -2.17 22.50 10.93
N GLU A 325 -2.97 23.43 10.45
CA GLU A 325 -3.85 23.18 9.31
C GLU A 325 -3.44 24.08 8.15
N VAL A 326 -2.86 23.49 7.10
CA VAL A 326 -2.60 24.17 5.84
C VAL A 326 -3.94 24.38 5.12
N LYS A 327 -4.36 25.64 4.98
CA LYS A 327 -5.60 26.03 4.29
C LYS A 327 -5.32 26.54 2.89
N THR A 328 -4.18 27.20 2.73
CA THR A 328 -3.74 27.81 1.47
C THR A 328 -2.33 27.33 1.12
N LEU A 329 -2.15 26.86 -0.11
CA LEU A 329 -0.90 26.34 -0.66
C LEU A 329 -0.45 27.18 -1.86
N GLY A 330 0.80 27.63 -1.85
CA GLY A 330 1.47 28.15 -3.04
C GLY A 330 2.20 27.03 -3.77
N VAL A 331 1.94 26.84 -5.04
CA VAL A 331 2.68 25.89 -5.90
C VAL A 331 3.43 26.66 -6.96
N LEU A 332 4.76 26.54 -6.99
CA LEU A 332 5.65 27.23 -7.93
C LEU A 332 6.07 26.26 -9.04
N GLY A 333 5.69 26.58 -10.28
CA GLY A 333 5.83 25.70 -11.42
C GLY A 333 4.56 24.88 -11.67
N ALA A 334 3.89 25.12 -12.81
CA ALA A 334 2.64 24.48 -13.20
C ALA A 334 2.84 23.32 -14.19
N GLY A 335 4.02 22.71 -14.21
CA GLY A 335 4.31 21.52 -14.99
C GLY A 335 3.56 20.28 -14.47
N VAL A 336 3.92 19.10 -14.98
CA VAL A 336 3.28 17.81 -14.60
C VAL A 336 3.25 17.60 -13.08
N MET A 337 4.37 17.89 -12.39
CA MET A 337 4.44 17.74 -10.93
C MET A 337 3.60 18.80 -10.21
N GLY A 338 3.79 20.08 -10.52
CA GLY A 338 3.05 21.16 -9.85
C GLY A 338 1.55 21.10 -10.10
N GLY A 339 1.12 20.81 -11.33
CA GLY A 339 -0.30 20.60 -11.65
C GLY A 339 -0.89 19.39 -10.89
N GLY A 340 -0.12 18.31 -10.75
CA GLY A 340 -0.51 17.16 -9.94
C GLY A 340 -0.59 17.46 -8.43
N ILE A 341 0.36 18.23 -7.89
CA ILE A 341 0.36 18.67 -6.48
C ILE A 341 -0.83 19.59 -6.22
N ALA A 342 -1.09 20.56 -7.13
CA ALA A 342 -2.26 21.44 -7.05
C ALA A 342 -3.56 20.63 -7.03
N TYR A 343 -3.68 19.62 -7.90
CA TYR A 343 -4.86 18.75 -7.96
C TYR A 343 -5.11 18.01 -6.62
N VAL A 344 -4.12 17.29 -6.10
CA VAL A 344 -4.34 16.50 -4.87
C VAL A 344 -4.60 17.38 -3.65
N SER A 345 -4.01 18.59 -3.62
CA SER A 345 -4.23 19.57 -2.56
C SER A 345 -5.65 20.16 -2.62
N ALA A 346 -6.10 20.59 -3.81
CA ALA A 346 -7.45 21.10 -4.01
C ALA A 346 -8.51 20.02 -3.73
N ALA A 347 -8.26 18.77 -4.11
CA ALA A 347 -9.14 17.63 -3.82
C ALA A 347 -9.24 17.33 -2.31
N ALA A 348 -8.24 17.73 -1.53
CA ALA A 348 -8.24 17.64 -0.06
C ALA A 348 -8.85 18.88 0.63
N GLY A 349 -9.38 19.84 -0.16
CA GLY A 349 -10.03 21.03 0.35
C GLY A 349 -9.09 22.20 0.66
N ILE A 350 -7.88 22.21 0.10
CA ILE A 350 -6.89 23.29 0.22
C ILE A 350 -7.04 24.23 -0.96
N ASP A 351 -7.05 25.55 -0.71
CA ASP A 351 -7.02 26.54 -1.77
C ASP A 351 -5.58 26.69 -2.29
N VAL A 352 -5.39 26.67 -3.61
CA VAL A 352 -4.07 26.60 -4.24
C VAL A 352 -3.83 27.81 -5.13
N VAL A 353 -2.77 28.55 -4.84
CA VAL A 353 -2.21 29.58 -5.75
C VAL A 353 -1.16 28.89 -6.61
N LEU A 354 -1.46 28.71 -7.90
CA LEU A 354 -0.60 28.00 -8.86
C LEU A 354 0.16 29.02 -9.72
N VAL A 355 1.45 29.18 -9.45
CA VAL A 355 2.31 30.19 -10.10
C VAL A 355 3.17 29.56 -11.18
N ASP A 356 3.24 30.18 -12.37
CA ASP A 356 4.25 29.87 -13.39
C ASP A 356 4.75 31.16 -14.04
N ALA A 357 5.76 31.06 -14.91
CA ALA A 357 6.37 32.20 -15.58
C ALA A 357 5.40 33.03 -16.43
N THR A 358 4.33 32.42 -16.93
CA THR A 358 3.23 33.10 -17.64
C THR A 358 1.89 32.52 -17.23
N ILE A 359 0.82 33.32 -17.37
CA ILE A 359 -0.54 32.90 -17.03
C ILE A 359 -1.01 31.68 -17.86
N GLU A 360 -0.57 31.58 -19.12
CA GLU A 360 -0.89 30.45 -20.01
C GLU A 360 -0.31 29.16 -19.47
N LYS A 361 0.93 29.18 -18.98
CA LYS A 361 1.55 27.99 -18.34
C LYS A 361 0.87 27.63 -17.03
N ALA A 362 0.50 28.62 -16.22
CA ALA A 362 -0.25 28.38 -15.00
C ALA A 362 -1.61 27.76 -15.27
N ASN A 363 -2.34 28.25 -16.29
CA ASN A 363 -3.60 27.67 -16.76
C ASN A 363 -3.42 26.24 -17.28
N ALA A 364 -2.35 25.94 -18.02
CA ALA A 364 -2.07 24.59 -18.49
C ALA A 364 -1.91 23.58 -17.34
N GLY A 365 -1.36 23.99 -16.20
CA GLY A 365 -1.32 23.17 -14.98
C GLY A 365 -2.69 22.89 -14.38
N ARG A 366 -3.59 23.88 -14.38
CA ARG A 366 -5.00 23.70 -13.98
C ARG A 366 -5.75 22.78 -14.96
N ASP A 367 -5.48 22.91 -16.27
CA ASP A 367 -6.07 22.05 -17.30
C ASP A 367 -5.60 20.60 -17.15
N HIS A 368 -4.35 20.36 -16.72
CA HIS A 368 -3.88 19.02 -16.38
C HIS A 368 -4.68 18.41 -15.23
N ALA A 369 -5.00 19.20 -14.20
CA ALA A 369 -5.88 18.76 -13.12
C ALA A 369 -7.29 18.43 -13.65
N ALA A 370 -7.86 19.28 -14.53
CA ALA A 370 -9.15 19.05 -15.17
C ALA A 370 -9.20 17.73 -15.94
N GLN A 371 -8.19 17.45 -16.78
CA GLN A 371 -8.06 16.20 -17.53
C GLN A 371 -7.94 14.97 -16.62
N THR A 372 -7.25 15.10 -15.48
CA THR A 372 -7.15 14.02 -14.51
C THR A 372 -8.50 13.70 -13.89
N ILE A 373 -9.30 14.71 -13.56
CA ILE A 373 -10.65 14.54 -13.02
C ILE A 373 -11.60 13.96 -14.09
N ASP A 374 -11.51 14.39 -15.35
CA ASP A 374 -12.32 13.84 -16.44
C ASP A 374 -12.13 12.32 -16.58
N LYS A 375 -10.89 11.84 -16.50
CA LYS A 375 -10.60 10.40 -16.48
C LYS A 375 -11.18 9.68 -15.25
N GLN A 376 -11.39 10.39 -14.13
CA GLN A 376 -12.07 9.81 -12.96
C GLN A 376 -13.59 9.77 -13.19
N ILE A 377 -14.16 10.79 -13.83
CA ILE A 377 -15.59 10.84 -14.18
C ILE A 377 -15.92 9.71 -15.16
N GLU A 378 -15.13 9.54 -16.23
CA GLU A 378 -15.26 8.42 -17.17
C GLU A 378 -15.27 7.04 -16.50
N LYS A 379 -14.56 6.90 -15.39
CA LYS A 379 -14.49 5.66 -14.58
C LYS A 379 -15.56 5.59 -13.48
N GLY A 380 -16.48 6.55 -13.41
CA GLY A 380 -17.50 6.63 -12.37
C GLY A 380 -16.96 6.92 -10.96
N ARG A 381 -15.76 7.52 -10.85
CA ARG A 381 -15.07 7.81 -9.57
C ARG A 381 -15.16 9.27 -9.14
N SER A 382 -15.72 10.14 -9.97
CA SER A 382 -15.96 11.55 -9.69
C SER A 382 -17.22 12.02 -10.42
N THR A 383 -17.67 13.26 -10.16
CA THR A 383 -18.80 13.90 -10.81
C THR A 383 -18.43 15.27 -11.38
N PRO A 384 -19.22 15.84 -12.31
CA PRO A 384 -19.01 17.20 -12.82
C PRO A 384 -19.02 18.27 -11.72
N GLU A 385 -19.90 18.13 -10.71
CA GLU A 385 -20.00 19.05 -9.57
C GLU A 385 -18.71 19.01 -8.73
N LYS A 386 -18.19 17.81 -8.47
CA LYS A 386 -16.92 17.65 -7.76
C LYS A 386 -15.75 18.20 -8.55
N LYS A 387 -15.78 18.08 -9.89
CA LYS A 387 -14.79 18.72 -10.77
C LYS A 387 -14.82 20.23 -10.62
N ALA A 388 -16.01 20.85 -10.67
CA ALA A 388 -16.16 22.29 -10.51
C ALA A 388 -15.66 22.77 -9.13
N GLU A 389 -15.99 22.06 -8.06
CA GLU A 389 -15.52 22.33 -6.69
C GLU A 389 -13.98 22.31 -6.60
N ILE A 390 -13.34 21.27 -7.12
CA ILE A 390 -11.87 21.10 -7.05
C ILE A 390 -11.18 22.19 -7.90
N LEU A 391 -11.63 22.41 -9.12
CA LEU A 391 -11.03 23.42 -10.00
C LEU A 391 -11.27 24.86 -9.51
N GLY A 392 -12.36 25.10 -8.77
CA GLY A 392 -12.63 26.37 -8.12
C GLY A 392 -11.62 26.76 -7.04
N ARG A 393 -10.89 25.76 -6.46
CA ARG A 393 -9.84 25.95 -5.48
C ARG A 393 -8.45 26.16 -6.08
N ILE A 394 -8.27 26.04 -7.41
CA ILE A 394 -6.97 26.24 -8.08
C ILE A 394 -6.99 27.60 -8.77
N HIS A 395 -6.15 28.52 -8.31
CA HIS A 395 -6.03 29.88 -8.77
C HIS A 395 -4.71 30.08 -9.55
N PRO A 396 -4.74 29.98 -10.89
CA PRO A 396 -3.56 30.18 -11.72
C PRO A 396 -3.17 31.66 -11.75
N THR A 397 -1.88 31.95 -11.62
CA THR A 397 -1.34 33.32 -11.71
C THR A 397 0.09 33.31 -12.23
N ALA A 398 0.56 34.47 -12.71
CA ALA A 398 1.96 34.76 -12.99
C ALA A 398 2.56 35.74 -11.98
N ASP A 399 1.75 36.25 -11.03
CA ASP A 399 2.20 37.24 -10.04
C ASP A 399 2.54 36.56 -8.71
N PHE A 400 3.78 36.73 -8.25
CA PHE A 400 4.22 36.24 -6.95
C PHE A 400 3.53 36.96 -5.77
N ALA A 401 2.99 38.17 -5.97
CA ALA A 401 2.27 38.90 -4.92
C ALA A 401 1.05 38.12 -4.40
N ASP A 402 0.43 37.28 -5.23
CA ASP A 402 -0.70 36.44 -4.83
C ASP A 402 -0.34 35.38 -3.77
N LEU A 403 0.97 35.12 -3.54
CA LEU A 403 1.46 34.20 -2.51
C LEU A 403 1.49 34.79 -1.09
N LYS A 404 1.16 36.06 -0.92
CA LYS A 404 1.33 36.81 0.35
C LYS A 404 0.72 36.09 1.57
N ASN A 405 -0.41 35.41 1.39
CA ASN A 405 -1.20 34.81 2.49
C ASN A 405 -1.21 33.29 2.47
N VAL A 406 -0.27 32.64 1.79
CA VAL A 406 -0.22 31.16 1.79
C VAL A 406 0.45 30.63 3.05
N ASP A 407 -0.03 29.50 3.53
CA ASP A 407 0.49 28.82 4.73
C ASP A 407 1.76 28.02 4.41
N PHE A 408 1.81 27.44 3.20
CA PHE A 408 2.87 26.56 2.77
C PHE A 408 3.19 26.77 1.28
N ILE A 409 4.47 26.71 0.91
CA ILE A 409 4.94 26.72 -0.47
C ILE A 409 5.45 25.35 -0.86
N ILE A 410 5.14 24.89 -2.07
CA ILE A 410 5.82 23.77 -2.73
C ILE A 410 6.38 24.23 -4.06
N GLU A 411 7.71 24.29 -4.13
CA GLU A 411 8.45 24.61 -5.33
C GLU A 411 8.65 23.36 -6.19
N ALA A 412 8.15 23.39 -7.43
CA ALA A 412 8.22 22.33 -8.43
C ALA A 412 8.67 22.88 -9.80
N VAL A 413 9.56 23.87 -9.80
CA VAL A 413 10.16 24.43 -11.01
C VAL A 413 11.25 23.52 -11.57
N PHE A 414 11.88 23.94 -12.67
CA PHE A 414 12.91 23.17 -13.35
C PHE A 414 14.08 22.82 -12.41
N GLU A 415 14.64 21.60 -12.55
CA GLU A 415 15.68 21.03 -11.67
C GLU A 415 17.05 21.65 -11.95
N ASP A 416 17.17 22.95 -11.64
CA ASP A 416 18.38 23.74 -11.77
C ASP A 416 18.57 24.64 -10.54
N ARG A 417 19.78 24.66 -9.98
CA ARG A 417 20.09 25.38 -8.74
C ARG A 417 19.90 26.91 -8.85
N ALA A 418 20.25 27.50 -9.99
CA ALA A 418 20.15 28.94 -10.20
C ALA A 418 18.68 29.34 -10.32
N VAL A 419 17.87 28.57 -11.09
CA VAL A 419 16.44 28.80 -11.22
C VAL A 419 15.74 28.67 -9.86
N LYS A 420 16.03 27.62 -9.10
CA LYS A 420 15.46 27.40 -7.75
C LYS A 420 15.85 28.52 -6.78
N ALA A 421 17.10 28.97 -6.80
CA ALA A 421 17.56 30.07 -5.96
C ALA A 421 16.87 31.40 -6.29
N GLU A 422 16.67 31.71 -7.57
CA GLU A 422 15.94 32.91 -8.01
C GLU A 422 14.48 32.86 -7.55
N VAL A 423 13.80 31.74 -7.77
CA VAL A 423 12.40 31.55 -7.36
C VAL A 423 12.26 31.61 -5.84
N THR A 424 13.16 31.01 -5.07
CA THR A 424 13.18 31.10 -3.61
C THR A 424 13.24 32.56 -3.14
N LYS A 425 14.18 33.34 -3.65
CA LYS A 425 14.33 34.76 -3.27
C LYS A 425 13.10 35.60 -3.62
N LYS A 426 12.51 35.40 -4.84
CA LYS A 426 11.31 36.10 -5.25
C LYS A 426 10.11 35.75 -4.36
N THR A 427 9.95 34.50 -4.01
CA THR A 427 8.87 34.04 -3.16
C THR A 427 8.99 34.57 -1.74
N GLU A 428 10.20 34.45 -1.13
CA GLU A 428 10.41 34.90 0.25
C GLU A 428 10.29 36.41 0.42
N ALA A 429 10.42 37.20 -0.63
CA ALA A 429 10.17 38.64 -0.63
C ALA A 429 8.68 39.01 -0.40
N VAL A 430 7.74 38.07 -0.62
CA VAL A 430 6.29 38.35 -0.59
C VAL A 430 5.53 37.54 0.46
N ILE A 431 6.01 36.33 0.81
CA ILE A 431 5.31 35.44 1.76
C ILE A 431 5.46 35.88 3.21
N GLY A 432 4.53 35.45 4.07
CA GLY A 432 4.54 35.70 5.50
C GLY A 432 5.76 35.08 6.22
N ALA A 433 6.11 35.62 7.38
CA ALA A 433 7.26 35.16 8.16
C ALA A 433 7.12 33.71 8.68
N THR A 434 5.91 33.22 8.83
CA THR A 434 5.59 31.86 9.33
C THR A 434 5.39 30.84 8.22
N THR A 435 5.33 31.26 6.95
CA THR A 435 5.13 30.37 5.81
C THR A 435 6.33 29.42 5.65
N ILE A 436 6.07 28.12 5.57
CA ILE A 436 7.10 27.10 5.31
C ILE A 436 7.35 26.99 3.81
N PHE A 437 8.62 26.82 3.43
CA PHE A 437 9.04 26.66 2.04
C PHE A 437 9.52 25.24 1.77
N GLY A 438 8.74 24.47 0.99
CA GLY A 438 9.06 23.11 0.56
C GLY A 438 9.59 23.07 -0.87
N SER A 439 10.67 22.35 -1.12
CA SER A 439 11.16 22.06 -2.48
C SER A 439 10.85 20.61 -2.88
N ASN A 440 10.26 20.44 -4.07
CA ASN A 440 9.95 19.12 -4.66
C ASN A 440 11.11 18.60 -5.52
N THR A 441 12.36 19.00 -5.24
CA THR A 441 13.51 18.43 -5.92
C THR A 441 13.62 16.92 -5.70
N SER A 442 14.13 16.20 -6.69
CA SER A 442 14.34 14.74 -6.61
C SER A 442 15.78 14.36 -6.27
N THR A 443 16.76 15.26 -6.50
CA THR A 443 18.19 14.91 -6.42
C THR A 443 19.07 15.98 -5.81
N LEU A 444 18.66 17.24 -5.84
CA LEU A 444 19.49 18.35 -5.34
C LEU A 444 19.43 18.41 -3.80
N PRO A 445 20.59 18.41 -3.11
CA PRO A 445 20.62 18.50 -1.66
C PRO A 445 19.87 19.72 -1.11
N ILE A 446 18.96 19.48 -0.17
CA ILE A 446 18.12 20.50 0.45
C ILE A 446 18.96 21.55 1.18
N THR A 447 20.03 21.13 1.86
CA THR A 447 20.96 22.03 2.55
C THR A 447 21.54 23.08 1.60
N GLY A 448 21.94 22.66 0.39
CA GLY A 448 22.49 23.59 -0.61
C GLY A 448 21.42 24.48 -1.24
N LEU A 449 20.17 24.02 -1.38
CA LEU A 449 19.07 24.87 -1.86
C LEU A 449 18.66 25.90 -0.81
N ALA A 450 18.68 25.52 0.47
CA ALA A 450 18.37 26.41 1.59
C ALA A 450 19.34 27.58 1.77
N GLU A 451 20.53 27.56 1.14
CA GLU A 451 21.47 28.70 1.14
C GLU A 451 20.90 29.94 0.42
N ALA A 452 19.95 29.77 -0.48
CA ALA A 452 19.25 30.87 -1.13
C ALA A 452 18.11 31.46 -0.28
N SER A 453 17.69 30.77 0.77
CA SER A 453 16.63 31.18 1.70
C SER A 453 17.19 32.10 2.79
N ILE A 454 16.42 33.13 3.16
CA ILE A 454 16.70 33.99 4.34
C ILE A 454 16.20 33.34 5.64
N ARG A 455 15.42 32.24 5.55
CA ARG A 455 14.86 31.50 6.68
C ARG A 455 15.11 29.99 6.53
N PRO A 456 16.37 29.54 6.54
CA PRO A 456 16.71 28.14 6.27
C PRO A 456 16.10 27.13 7.26
N GLU A 457 15.69 27.58 8.45
CA GLU A 457 14.92 26.77 9.42
C GLU A 457 13.48 26.47 8.96
N SER A 458 12.92 27.31 8.08
CA SER A 458 11.61 27.14 7.46
C SER A 458 11.69 26.47 6.08
N PHE A 459 12.90 26.05 5.64
CA PHE A 459 13.14 25.41 4.36
C PHE A 459 13.24 23.88 4.51
N ILE A 460 12.46 23.11 3.70
CA ILE A 460 12.37 21.65 3.82
C ILE A 460 12.20 21.00 2.43
N GLY A 461 12.67 19.76 2.28
CA GLY A 461 12.36 18.96 1.09
C GLY A 461 11.00 18.28 1.20
N VAL A 462 10.22 18.30 0.12
CA VAL A 462 8.90 17.63 0.04
C VAL A 462 8.79 16.97 -1.32
N HIS A 463 9.39 15.80 -1.45
CA HIS A 463 9.53 15.08 -2.71
C HIS A 463 8.31 14.22 -3.01
N PHE A 464 7.56 14.61 -4.04
CA PHE A 464 6.44 13.86 -4.59
C PHE A 464 6.89 12.95 -5.73
N PHE A 465 6.15 11.87 -5.94
CA PHE A 465 6.42 10.90 -7.00
C PHE A 465 5.39 11.00 -8.12
N SER A 466 5.84 10.81 -9.36
CA SER A 466 4.97 10.85 -10.55
C SER A 466 4.37 9.46 -10.85
N PRO A 467 3.06 9.39 -11.17
CA PRO A 467 2.03 10.43 -11.19
C PRO A 467 1.53 10.78 -9.78
N VAL A 468 1.45 12.08 -9.46
CA VAL A 468 1.14 12.55 -8.10
C VAL A 468 -0.21 12.04 -7.58
N ASP A 469 -1.21 11.91 -8.45
CA ASP A 469 -2.56 11.43 -8.11
C ASP A 469 -2.59 9.94 -7.69
N ARG A 470 -1.60 9.15 -8.09
CA ARG A 470 -1.54 7.70 -7.86
C ARG A 470 -0.53 7.28 -6.81
N MET A 471 0.59 8.00 -6.73
CA MET A 471 1.65 7.67 -5.79
C MET A 471 1.26 8.07 -4.37
N GLY A 472 1.25 7.08 -3.47
CA GLY A 472 0.82 7.27 -2.07
C GLY A 472 1.87 7.84 -1.13
N LEU A 473 3.14 7.95 -1.57
CA LEU A 473 4.26 8.40 -0.76
C LEU A 473 4.58 9.87 -0.97
N VAL A 474 5.04 10.51 0.09
CA VAL A 474 5.83 11.75 0.04
C VAL A 474 7.07 11.58 0.93
N GLU A 475 8.24 11.81 0.36
CA GLU A 475 9.51 11.81 1.07
C GLU A 475 9.80 13.21 1.59
N ILE A 476 9.88 13.37 2.90
CA ILE A 476 10.17 14.63 3.59
C ILE A 476 11.66 14.65 3.94
N ILE A 477 12.40 15.65 3.47
CA ILE A 477 13.86 15.70 3.59
C ILE A 477 14.27 16.85 4.50
N LEU A 478 15.02 16.53 5.56
CA LEU A 478 15.56 17.46 6.51
C LEU A 478 16.93 17.98 6.04
N GLY A 479 17.00 19.25 5.65
CA GLY A 479 18.27 19.94 5.49
C GLY A 479 18.94 20.19 6.85
N LYS A 480 20.23 20.50 6.87
CA LYS A 480 21.00 20.69 8.12
C LYS A 480 20.43 21.77 9.06
N LYS A 481 19.69 22.73 8.54
CA LYS A 481 19.09 23.83 9.33
C LYS A 481 17.58 23.75 9.44
N THR A 482 16.94 22.77 8.81
CA THR A 482 15.47 22.60 8.87
C THR A 482 15.01 22.43 10.30
N GLY A 483 14.07 23.27 10.73
CA GLY A 483 13.52 23.28 12.09
C GLY A 483 12.41 22.26 12.31
N SER A 484 12.14 21.94 13.58
CA SER A 484 11.05 21.01 13.98
C SER A 484 9.68 21.47 13.52
N HIS A 485 9.44 22.79 13.51
CA HIS A 485 8.18 23.37 13.04
C HIS A 485 7.94 23.07 11.55
N ALA A 486 8.96 23.25 10.71
CA ALA A 486 8.86 22.94 9.28
C ALA A 486 8.53 21.45 9.04
N LEU A 487 9.17 20.56 9.79
CA LEU A 487 8.85 19.13 9.75
C LEU A 487 7.41 18.84 10.16
N ALA A 488 6.93 19.45 11.26
CA ALA A 488 5.57 19.25 11.75
C ALA A 488 4.53 19.69 10.72
N VAL A 489 4.68 20.89 10.14
CA VAL A 489 3.79 21.42 9.10
C VAL A 489 3.79 20.54 7.85
N ALA A 490 4.97 20.10 7.39
CA ALA A 490 5.09 19.22 6.23
C ALA A 490 4.37 17.89 6.45
N ILE A 491 4.51 17.25 7.63
CA ILE A 491 3.81 16.02 7.96
C ILE A 491 2.30 16.25 8.03
N ASP A 492 1.83 17.31 8.70
CA ASP A 492 0.41 17.65 8.80
C ASP A 492 -0.22 17.87 7.42
N PHE A 493 0.49 18.57 6.53
CA PHE A 493 0.08 18.76 5.13
C PHE A 493 -0.02 17.43 4.37
N VAL A 494 1.01 16.58 4.44
CA VAL A 494 1.03 15.27 3.75
C VAL A 494 -0.10 14.37 4.23
N GLN A 495 -0.41 14.38 5.54
CA GLN A 495 -1.56 13.67 6.10
C GLN A 495 -2.89 14.24 5.58
N LYS A 496 -3.04 15.56 5.49
CA LYS A 496 -4.26 16.21 4.98
C LYS A 496 -4.57 15.80 3.53
N ILE A 497 -3.55 15.69 2.69
CA ILE A 497 -3.70 15.20 1.30
C ILE A 497 -3.75 13.66 1.20
N ARG A 498 -3.83 12.94 2.32
CA ARG A 498 -3.99 11.48 2.45
C ARG A 498 -2.85 10.69 1.81
N LYS A 499 -1.63 11.19 1.93
CA LYS A 499 -0.42 10.46 1.53
C LYS A 499 0.36 10.02 2.77
N THR A 500 1.21 9.02 2.59
CA THR A 500 2.08 8.51 3.66
C THR A 500 3.38 9.28 3.66
N PRO A 501 3.74 9.99 4.73
CA PRO A 501 5.05 10.63 4.86
C PRO A 501 6.11 9.63 5.29
N ILE A 502 7.31 9.72 4.74
CA ILE A 502 8.55 9.22 5.34
C ILE A 502 9.49 10.40 5.60
N VAL A 503 10.35 10.28 6.60
CA VAL A 503 11.29 11.34 6.99
C VAL A 503 12.73 10.85 6.82
N VAL A 504 13.49 11.59 6.02
CA VAL A 504 14.89 11.30 5.72
C VAL A 504 15.77 12.52 5.94
N ASN A 505 17.05 12.32 6.17
CA ASN A 505 18.03 13.37 6.21
C ASN A 505 18.58 13.66 4.81
N ASP A 506 19.10 14.88 4.63
CA ASP A 506 19.61 15.36 3.37
C ASP A 506 20.81 14.56 2.87
N SER A 507 20.74 14.13 1.65
CA SER A 507 21.83 13.54 0.89
C SER A 507 21.55 13.68 -0.61
N ARG A 508 22.55 13.43 -1.47
CA ARG A 508 22.33 13.44 -2.90
C ARG A 508 21.41 12.28 -3.32
N GLY A 509 20.24 12.59 -3.90
CA GLY A 509 19.22 11.61 -4.30
C GLY A 509 18.46 10.99 -3.13
N PHE A 510 18.64 11.54 -1.94
CA PHE A 510 17.94 11.18 -0.71
C PHE A 510 17.97 9.68 -0.45
N TYR A 511 16.87 9.08 0.03
CA TYR A 511 16.75 7.65 0.21
C TYR A 511 16.19 6.95 -1.04
N THR A 512 15.06 7.46 -1.54
CA THR A 512 14.30 6.74 -2.58
C THR A 512 15.02 6.70 -3.92
N SER A 513 15.53 7.83 -4.42
CA SER A 513 16.26 7.88 -5.70
C SER A 513 17.58 7.13 -5.66
N ARG A 514 18.28 7.10 -4.50
CA ARG A 514 19.50 6.32 -4.31
C ARG A 514 19.25 4.82 -4.48
N CYS A 515 18.32 4.29 -3.70
CA CYS A 515 18.02 2.85 -3.72
C CYS A 515 17.44 2.41 -5.06
N PHE A 516 16.50 3.18 -5.61
CA PHE A 516 15.91 2.92 -6.92
C PHE A 516 16.96 2.92 -8.05
N GLY A 517 17.91 3.85 -8.00
CA GLY A 517 19.00 3.95 -8.97
C GLY A 517 19.86 2.67 -9.03
N THR A 518 19.97 1.92 -7.93
CA THR A 518 20.73 0.65 -7.94
C THR A 518 20.02 -0.45 -8.72
N TYR A 519 18.67 -0.49 -8.71
CA TYR A 519 17.88 -1.43 -9.51
C TYR A 519 18.12 -1.25 -11.01
N THR A 520 18.06 0.00 -11.48
CA THR A 520 18.25 0.30 -12.90
C THR A 520 19.70 0.06 -13.32
N ARG A 521 20.67 0.46 -12.51
CA ARG A 521 22.11 0.22 -12.78
C ARG A 521 22.46 -1.25 -12.80
N GLU A 522 21.88 -2.07 -11.92
CA GLU A 522 22.13 -3.51 -11.94
C GLU A 522 21.57 -4.17 -13.20
N GLY A 523 20.42 -3.71 -13.71
CA GLY A 523 19.92 -4.15 -15.01
C GLY A 523 20.87 -3.79 -16.18
N MET A 524 21.49 -2.61 -16.13
CA MET A 524 22.50 -2.21 -17.11
C MET A 524 23.78 -3.03 -16.98
N ALA A 525 24.21 -3.35 -15.75
CA ALA A 525 25.36 -4.21 -15.52
C ALA A 525 25.14 -5.62 -16.10
N MET A 526 23.98 -6.22 -15.86
CA MET A 526 23.61 -7.51 -16.45
C MET A 526 23.58 -7.46 -17.99
N LEU A 527 23.11 -6.35 -18.54
CA LEU A 527 23.12 -6.15 -19.99
C LEU A 527 24.56 -6.08 -20.53
N ALA A 528 25.45 -5.36 -19.85
CA ALA A 528 26.88 -5.28 -20.18
C ALA A 528 27.59 -6.64 -20.05
N GLU A 529 27.15 -7.50 -19.15
CA GLU A 529 27.59 -8.90 -18.97
C GLU A 529 27.09 -9.83 -20.10
N GLY A 530 26.29 -9.31 -21.03
CA GLY A 530 25.76 -10.06 -22.18
C GLY A 530 24.51 -10.88 -21.88
N ILE A 531 23.81 -10.62 -20.78
CA ILE A 531 22.54 -11.29 -20.49
C ILE A 531 21.43 -10.73 -21.40
N HIS A 532 20.62 -11.62 -21.95
CA HIS A 532 19.58 -11.27 -22.93
C HIS A 532 18.57 -10.24 -22.31
N PRO A 533 18.29 -9.10 -22.98
CA PRO A 533 17.46 -8.04 -22.41
C PRO A 533 16.06 -8.48 -21.99
N ALA A 534 15.40 -9.39 -22.74
CA ALA A 534 14.11 -9.92 -22.33
C ALA A 534 14.17 -10.75 -21.04
N MET A 535 15.31 -11.42 -20.78
CA MET A 535 15.52 -12.15 -19.54
C MET A 535 15.65 -11.19 -18.36
N ILE A 536 16.45 -10.13 -18.51
CA ILE A 536 16.60 -9.07 -17.49
C ILE A 536 15.25 -8.47 -17.13
N GLU A 537 14.44 -8.11 -18.13
CA GLU A 537 13.11 -7.54 -17.94
C GLU A 537 12.15 -8.48 -17.19
N ASN A 538 12.10 -9.75 -17.62
CA ASN A 538 11.22 -10.72 -16.97
C ASN A 538 11.67 -11.01 -15.54
N VAL A 539 12.96 -11.18 -15.31
CA VAL A 539 13.49 -11.45 -13.97
C VAL A 539 13.30 -10.26 -13.03
N GLY A 540 13.42 -9.03 -13.53
CA GLY A 540 13.06 -7.84 -12.75
C GLY A 540 11.62 -7.92 -12.21
N ARG A 541 10.64 -8.27 -13.05
CA ARG A 541 9.26 -8.50 -12.59
C ARG A 541 9.12 -9.74 -11.70
N MET A 542 9.81 -10.82 -12.01
CA MET A 542 9.81 -12.04 -11.20
C MET A 542 10.41 -11.82 -9.81
N SER A 543 11.28 -10.83 -9.63
CA SER A 543 11.78 -10.43 -8.31
C SER A 543 10.72 -9.67 -7.45
N GLY A 544 9.56 -9.36 -8.04
CA GLY A 544 8.45 -8.66 -7.39
C GLY A 544 8.39 -7.15 -7.66
N MET A 545 9.29 -6.64 -8.53
CA MET A 545 9.23 -5.25 -8.97
C MET A 545 8.06 -5.04 -9.95
N PRO A 546 7.37 -3.88 -9.91
CA PRO A 546 6.21 -3.63 -10.76
C PRO A 546 6.56 -3.53 -12.25
N MET A 547 7.79 -3.16 -12.56
CA MET A 547 8.32 -2.99 -13.93
C MET A 547 9.70 -3.61 -14.03
N GLY A 548 10.06 -4.09 -15.22
CA GLY A 548 11.44 -4.50 -15.51
C GLY A 548 12.38 -3.28 -15.54
N SER A 549 13.67 -3.51 -15.31
CA SER A 549 14.65 -2.44 -15.14
C SER A 549 14.86 -1.59 -16.40
N LEU A 550 14.75 -2.18 -17.60
CA LEU A 550 14.89 -1.45 -18.86
C LEU A 550 13.66 -0.60 -19.17
N GLU A 551 12.43 -1.12 -18.89
CA GLU A 551 11.20 -0.36 -19.04
C GLU A 551 11.14 0.84 -18.07
N VAL A 552 11.65 0.65 -16.87
CA VAL A 552 11.81 1.73 -15.86
C VAL A 552 12.77 2.79 -16.40
N MET A 553 13.91 2.39 -16.92
CA MET A 553 14.90 3.31 -17.50
C MET A 553 14.29 4.17 -18.60
N ASP A 554 13.50 3.57 -19.50
CA ASP A 554 12.77 4.31 -20.55
C ASP A 554 11.78 5.33 -19.96
N SER A 555 11.13 4.98 -18.85
CA SER A 555 10.12 5.83 -18.20
C SER A 555 10.74 7.03 -17.48
N VAL A 556 11.89 6.85 -16.85
CA VAL A 556 12.71 7.92 -16.26
C VAL A 556 13.32 8.81 -17.34
N GLY A 557 13.70 8.21 -18.45
CA GLY A 557 14.43 8.82 -19.56
C GLY A 557 15.90 8.40 -19.55
N VAL A 558 16.28 7.70 -20.59
CA VAL A 558 17.66 7.17 -20.74
C VAL A 558 18.68 8.31 -20.80
N ASP A 559 18.33 9.40 -21.50
CA ASP A 559 19.14 10.63 -21.56
C ASP A 559 19.29 11.31 -20.19
N THR A 560 18.26 11.28 -19.36
CA THR A 560 18.30 11.79 -18.00
C THR A 560 19.25 10.95 -17.15
N ALA A 561 19.15 9.62 -17.24
CA ALA A 561 20.03 8.70 -16.55
C ALA A 561 21.51 8.91 -16.94
N LEU A 562 21.80 9.08 -18.23
CA LEU A 562 23.15 9.35 -18.73
C LEU A 562 23.70 10.69 -18.15
N LYS A 563 22.88 11.75 -18.14
CA LYS A 563 23.26 13.05 -17.57
C LYS A 563 23.56 12.95 -16.07
N VAL A 564 22.69 12.26 -15.33
CA VAL A 564 22.87 12.04 -13.89
C VAL A 564 24.14 11.23 -13.61
N THR A 565 24.41 10.16 -14.39
CA THR A 565 25.62 9.35 -14.25
C THR A 565 26.88 10.18 -14.47
N ARG A 566 26.96 10.93 -15.56
CA ARG A 566 28.10 11.81 -15.87
C ARG A 566 28.31 12.90 -14.84
N GLN A 567 27.23 13.54 -14.39
CA GLN A 567 27.30 14.58 -13.35
C GLN A 567 27.78 13.97 -12.01
N THR A 568 27.30 12.79 -11.66
CA THR A 568 27.72 12.10 -10.43
C THR A 568 29.20 11.73 -10.46
N LYS A 569 29.70 11.18 -11.58
CA LYS A 569 31.13 10.89 -11.74
C LYS A 569 31.98 12.14 -11.61
N LYS A 570 31.56 13.24 -12.25
CA LYS A 570 32.24 14.55 -12.14
C LYS A 570 32.30 15.05 -10.72
N ASP A 571 31.16 15.05 -10.01
CA ASP A 571 31.05 15.58 -8.65
C ASP A 571 31.85 14.78 -7.61
N LEU A 572 31.96 13.45 -7.84
CA LEU A 572 32.68 12.53 -6.95
C LEU A 572 34.14 12.27 -7.38
N GLY A 573 34.60 12.86 -8.49
CA GLY A 573 35.92 12.62 -9.03
C GLY A 573 36.17 11.20 -9.48
N ILE A 574 35.09 10.44 -9.84
CA ILE A 574 35.20 9.05 -10.28
C ILE A 574 35.71 9.03 -11.72
N THR A 575 36.88 8.41 -11.92
CA THR A 575 37.50 8.18 -13.21
C THR A 575 37.57 6.66 -13.48
N GLY A 576 37.44 6.27 -14.74
CA GLY A 576 37.52 4.87 -15.17
C GLY A 576 36.34 4.45 -16.05
N ASP A 577 36.54 3.30 -16.70
CA ASP A 577 35.55 2.71 -17.60
C ASP A 577 34.31 2.26 -16.82
N ASP A 578 33.14 2.56 -17.38
CA ASP A 578 31.86 2.14 -16.86
C ASP A 578 31.04 1.55 -18.02
N PRO A 579 31.00 0.22 -18.14
CA PRO A 579 30.27 -0.44 -19.23
C PRO A 579 28.76 -0.09 -19.27
N ALA A 580 28.18 0.30 -18.14
CA ALA A 580 26.79 0.76 -18.09
C ALA A 580 26.66 2.18 -18.69
N GLU A 581 27.61 3.08 -18.43
CA GLU A 581 27.68 4.41 -19.06
C GLU A 581 27.93 4.31 -20.56
N ASP A 582 28.85 3.45 -20.98
CA ASP A 582 29.12 3.19 -22.40
C ASP A 582 27.87 2.76 -23.15
N PHE A 583 27.10 1.86 -22.55
CA PHE A 583 25.84 1.42 -23.12
C PHE A 583 24.81 2.56 -23.19
N LEU A 584 24.65 3.33 -22.10
CA LEU A 584 23.76 4.50 -22.06
C LEU A 584 24.17 5.56 -23.10
N SER A 585 25.47 5.80 -23.29
CA SER A 585 25.98 6.70 -24.31
C SER A 585 25.64 6.19 -25.72
N TRP A 586 25.83 4.90 -25.96
CA TRP A 586 25.53 4.31 -27.27
C TRP A 586 24.02 4.44 -27.60
N ILE A 587 23.13 4.09 -26.68
CA ILE A 587 21.68 4.11 -26.95
C ILE A 587 21.14 5.55 -27.12
N VAL A 588 21.68 6.52 -26.35
CA VAL A 588 21.25 7.92 -26.42
C VAL A 588 21.87 8.65 -27.60
N GLU A 589 23.22 8.61 -27.72
CA GLU A 589 23.97 9.49 -28.61
C GLU A 589 24.11 8.90 -30.00
N LYS A 590 24.30 7.56 -30.15
CA LYS A 590 24.44 6.91 -31.45
C LYS A 590 23.13 6.37 -32.02
N ALA A 591 22.33 5.70 -31.18
CA ALA A 591 21.06 5.13 -31.63
C ALA A 591 19.89 6.14 -31.58
N ASN A 592 20.06 7.33 -30.96
CA ASN A 592 19.07 8.39 -30.82
C ASN A 592 17.75 7.88 -30.16
N ARG A 593 17.90 7.18 -29.03
CA ARG A 593 16.79 6.59 -28.29
C ARG A 593 16.77 7.06 -26.82
N PRO A 594 16.34 8.32 -26.57
CA PRO A 594 16.44 8.94 -25.26
C PRO A 594 15.37 8.47 -24.26
N GLY A 595 14.43 7.60 -24.64
CA GLY A 595 13.44 7.02 -23.78
C GLY A 595 11.99 7.22 -24.22
N ARG A 596 11.05 6.81 -23.37
CA ARG A 596 9.60 6.77 -23.65
C ARG A 596 9.02 8.11 -24.12
N LYS A 597 9.52 9.24 -23.61
CA LYS A 597 9.04 10.60 -23.97
C LYS A 597 9.14 10.91 -25.47
N THR A 598 10.05 10.24 -26.19
CA THR A 598 10.23 10.37 -27.64
C THR A 598 9.68 9.18 -28.42
N GLY A 599 9.05 8.22 -27.74
CA GLY A 599 8.57 6.99 -28.33
C GLY A 599 9.67 5.95 -28.59
N LYS A 600 10.93 6.23 -28.24
CA LYS A 600 12.12 5.42 -28.56
C LYS A 600 13.06 5.32 -27.36
N GLY A 601 13.18 4.14 -26.79
CA GLY A 601 14.11 3.80 -25.72
C GLY A 601 14.61 2.36 -25.89
N PHE A 602 14.73 1.59 -24.84
CA PHE A 602 14.90 0.13 -24.88
C PHE A 602 13.73 -0.55 -25.58
N TYR A 603 12.58 0.11 -25.54
CA TYR A 603 11.37 -0.31 -26.22
C TYR A 603 10.96 0.68 -27.30
N ASP A 604 10.19 0.16 -28.27
CA ASP A 604 9.38 0.98 -29.16
C ASP A 604 8.02 1.26 -28.50
N TYR A 605 7.51 2.48 -28.69
CA TYR A 605 6.22 2.93 -28.14
C TYR A 605 5.33 3.45 -29.27
N ASP A 606 4.01 3.28 -29.13
CA ASP A 606 3.04 3.88 -30.05
C ASP A 606 2.84 5.39 -29.76
N ALA A 607 2.07 6.04 -30.60
CA ALA A 607 1.76 7.48 -30.48
C ALA A 607 1.05 7.87 -29.17
N LYS A 608 0.46 6.88 -28.44
CA LYS A 608 -0.16 7.06 -27.13
C LYS A 608 0.80 6.73 -25.99
N GLY A 609 2.07 6.45 -26.28
CA GLY A 609 3.08 6.08 -25.30
C GLY A 609 2.89 4.67 -24.70
N LYS A 610 2.12 3.80 -25.35
CA LYS A 610 1.99 2.39 -24.96
C LYS A 610 3.18 1.60 -25.49
N ARG A 611 3.78 0.82 -24.62
CA ARG A 611 4.91 -0.07 -24.95
C ARG A 611 4.48 -1.13 -25.99
N LEU A 612 5.26 -1.27 -27.05
CA LEU A 612 5.05 -2.24 -28.12
C LEU A 612 5.95 -3.47 -27.94
N ARG A 613 7.25 -3.32 -28.17
CA ARG A 613 8.25 -4.40 -28.11
C ARG A 613 9.62 -3.88 -27.70
N LEU A 614 10.50 -4.77 -27.26
CA LEU A 614 11.92 -4.45 -27.18
C LEU A 614 12.41 -4.05 -28.58
N TRP A 615 13.24 -3.00 -28.62
CA TRP A 615 13.84 -2.52 -29.85
C TRP A 615 14.67 -3.62 -30.49
N PRO A 616 14.39 -4.04 -31.75
CA PRO A 616 15.08 -5.20 -32.39
C PRO A 616 16.59 -5.01 -32.50
N GLU A 617 17.06 -3.80 -32.86
CA GLU A 617 18.47 -3.53 -33.05
C GLU A 617 19.24 -3.47 -31.72
N LEU A 618 18.56 -3.43 -30.58
CA LEU A 618 19.16 -3.66 -29.25
C LEU A 618 19.85 -5.01 -29.20
N LEU A 619 19.27 -6.02 -29.87
CA LEU A 619 19.85 -7.37 -29.97
C LEU A 619 21.09 -7.45 -30.83
N ALA A 620 21.35 -6.45 -31.68
CA ALA A 620 22.56 -6.35 -32.49
C ALA A 620 23.75 -5.67 -31.75
N TYR A 621 23.52 -5.11 -30.58
CA TYR A 621 24.59 -4.49 -29.79
C TYR A 621 25.72 -5.49 -29.52
N LYS A 622 26.97 -5.06 -29.68
CA LYS A 622 28.17 -5.91 -29.51
C LYS A 622 28.13 -7.26 -30.29
N GLY A 623 27.53 -7.27 -31.50
CA GLY A 623 27.53 -8.45 -32.37
C GLY A 623 26.43 -9.47 -32.08
N GLY A 624 25.47 -9.14 -31.25
CA GLY A 624 24.24 -9.94 -31.04
C GLY A 624 24.40 -11.24 -30.26
N GLN A 625 25.53 -11.43 -29.59
CA GLN A 625 25.76 -12.62 -28.75
C GLN A 625 25.22 -12.39 -27.34
N TRP A 626 24.05 -12.97 -27.07
CA TRP A 626 23.37 -12.83 -25.77
C TRP A 626 23.25 -14.17 -25.05
N ARG A 627 23.57 -14.15 -23.77
CA ARG A 627 23.41 -15.29 -22.88
C ARG A 627 21.94 -15.44 -22.43
N THR A 628 21.42 -16.65 -22.58
CA THR A 628 20.06 -17.03 -22.11
C THR A 628 20.10 -18.10 -21.03
N ASP A 629 21.32 -18.51 -20.62
CA ASP A 629 21.62 -19.56 -19.64
C ASP A 629 21.89 -19.01 -18.21
N ALA A 630 21.75 -17.69 -18.00
CA ALA A 630 21.94 -17.10 -16.69
C ALA A 630 20.95 -17.64 -15.68
N ASP A 631 21.40 -17.88 -14.43
CA ASP A 631 20.54 -18.37 -13.37
C ASP A 631 19.52 -17.34 -12.95
N VAL A 632 18.23 -17.66 -13.12
CA VAL A 632 17.10 -16.77 -12.79
C VAL A 632 17.02 -16.48 -11.29
N GLY A 633 17.38 -17.45 -10.45
CA GLY A 633 17.42 -17.29 -8.99
C GLY A 633 18.45 -16.25 -8.57
N GLU A 634 19.68 -16.40 -9.08
CA GLU A 634 20.77 -15.45 -8.85
C GLU A 634 20.45 -14.05 -9.35
N MET A 635 19.89 -13.92 -10.54
CA MET A 635 19.49 -12.60 -11.06
C MET A 635 18.43 -11.92 -10.20
N LYS A 636 17.44 -12.68 -9.67
CA LYS A 636 16.46 -12.14 -8.72
C LYS A 636 17.14 -11.69 -7.43
N GLU A 637 18.05 -12.48 -6.91
CA GLU A 637 18.81 -12.14 -5.71
C GLU A 637 19.68 -10.90 -5.91
N ARG A 638 20.33 -10.76 -7.07
CA ARG A 638 21.12 -9.56 -7.43
C ARG A 638 20.26 -8.31 -7.36
N PHE A 639 19.08 -8.30 -8.00
CA PHE A 639 18.16 -7.16 -7.99
C PHE A 639 17.69 -6.78 -6.59
N LEU A 640 17.34 -7.74 -5.75
CA LEU A 640 16.87 -7.47 -4.39
C LEU A 640 18.02 -7.07 -3.47
N THR A 641 19.16 -7.77 -3.57
CA THR A 641 20.32 -7.52 -2.71
C THR A 641 20.92 -6.14 -2.92
N ILE A 642 21.08 -5.69 -4.18
CA ILE A 642 21.74 -4.40 -4.44
C ILE A 642 20.92 -3.23 -3.88
N GLN A 643 19.60 -3.28 -3.97
CA GLN A 643 18.70 -2.27 -3.41
C GLN A 643 18.70 -2.30 -1.88
N ALA A 644 18.64 -3.49 -1.28
CA ALA A 644 18.67 -3.66 0.15
C ALA A 644 20.03 -3.23 0.76
N LEU A 645 21.12 -3.52 0.07
CA LEU A 645 22.46 -3.07 0.47
C LEU A 645 22.56 -1.54 0.44
N GLU A 646 21.98 -0.86 -0.55
CA GLU A 646 21.98 0.59 -0.59
C GLU A 646 21.12 1.19 0.54
N ALA A 647 19.99 0.55 0.88
CA ALA A 647 19.20 0.93 2.06
C ALA A 647 20.05 0.83 3.35
N ALA A 648 20.83 -0.23 3.50
CA ALA A 648 21.74 -0.37 4.65
C ALA A 648 22.86 0.70 4.67
N ARG A 649 23.36 1.12 3.52
CA ARG A 649 24.30 2.26 3.41
C ARG A 649 23.63 3.57 3.84
N CYS A 650 22.36 3.78 3.45
CA CYS A 650 21.61 4.96 3.89
C CYS A 650 21.41 4.99 5.41
N PHE A 651 21.29 3.83 6.08
CA PHE A 651 21.29 3.76 7.55
C PHE A 651 22.66 4.11 8.15
N GLU A 652 23.74 3.56 7.60
CA GLU A 652 25.10 3.85 8.08
C GLU A 652 25.45 5.35 7.97
N GLU A 653 25.04 5.96 6.89
CA GLU A 653 25.24 7.40 6.62
C GLU A 653 24.24 8.31 7.36
N GLY A 654 23.26 7.72 8.07
CA GLY A 654 22.22 8.49 8.75
C GLY A 654 21.23 9.19 7.83
N VAL A 655 21.16 8.80 6.55
CA VAL A 655 20.16 9.34 5.60
C VAL A 655 18.76 8.89 5.99
N ILE A 656 18.63 7.64 6.43
CA ILE A 656 17.40 7.12 7.01
C ILE A 656 17.68 6.55 8.39
N THR A 657 16.76 6.74 9.34
CA THR A 657 16.99 6.43 10.75
C THR A 657 15.92 5.52 11.36
N ASP A 658 14.84 5.26 10.63
CA ASP A 658 13.71 4.46 11.09
C ASP A 658 13.41 3.34 10.06
N PRO A 659 13.41 2.07 10.47
CA PRO A 659 13.16 0.96 9.55
C PRO A 659 11.76 0.98 8.93
N ARG A 660 10.77 1.63 9.58
CA ARG A 660 9.44 1.82 9.02
C ARG A 660 9.47 2.76 7.82
N ASP A 661 10.19 3.88 7.93
CA ASP A 661 10.40 4.81 6.82
C ASP A 661 11.10 4.11 5.64
N ALA A 662 12.10 3.26 5.93
CA ALA A 662 12.83 2.52 4.92
C ALA A 662 11.95 1.55 4.15
N ASP A 663 11.25 0.68 4.84
CA ASP A 663 10.46 -0.37 4.22
C ASP A 663 9.22 0.18 3.50
N VAL A 664 8.46 1.05 4.16
CA VAL A 664 7.27 1.69 3.57
C VAL A 664 7.67 2.61 2.42
N GLY A 665 8.72 3.40 2.61
CA GLY A 665 9.26 4.28 1.58
C GLY A 665 9.68 3.53 0.33
N ALA A 666 10.31 2.36 0.49
CA ALA A 666 10.72 1.51 -0.62
C ALA A 666 9.50 0.94 -1.40
N ILE A 667 8.55 0.38 -0.68
CA ILE A 667 7.37 -0.25 -1.31
C ILE A 667 6.53 0.79 -2.05
N LEU A 668 6.24 1.93 -1.41
CA LEU A 668 5.37 2.96 -1.98
C LEU A 668 6.09 3.89 -2.96
N GLY A 669 7.41 4.12 -2.79
CA GLY A 669 8.18 5.06 -3.58
C GLY A 669 8.61 4.52 -4.93
N TRP A 670 9.21 3.33 -4.95
CA TRP A 670 9.69 2.74 -6.21
C TRP A 670 9.21 1.29 -6.44
N GLY A 671 8.30 0.79 -5.60
CA GLY A 671 7.71 -0.53 -5.79
C GLY A 671 8.64 -1.67 -5.43
N PHE A 672 9.53 -1.50 -4.44
CA PHE A 672 10.31 -2.63 -3.92
C PHE A 672 9.36 -3.77 -3.52
N ALA A 673 9.77 -4.99 -3.80
CA ALA A 673 8.92 -6.19 -3.71
C ALA A 673 8.12 -6.29 -2.39
N PRO A 674 6.80 -6.07 -2.38
CA PRO A 674 5.98 -6.01 -1.16
C PRO A 674 6.02 -7.28 -0.30
N PHE A 675 6.14 -8.45 -0.91
CA PHE A 675 6.20 -9.74 -0.19
C PHE A 675 7.42 -9.87 0.72
N THR A 676 8.49 -9.08 0.47
CA THR A 676 9.67 -9.05 1.32
C THR A 676 9.48 -8.19 2.58
N GLY A 677 8.44 -7.32 2.56
CA GLY A 677 8.19 -6.30 3.59
C GLY A 677 9.01 -5.03 3.44
N GLY A 678 9.87 -4.96 2.42
CA GLY A 678 10.80 -3.87 2.18
C GLY A 678 12.28 -4.28 2.29
N PRO A 679 13.22 -3.40 1.96
CA PRO A 679 14.64 -3.75 1.85
C PRO A 679 15.28 -4.17 3.18
N VAL A 680 14.96 -3.51 4.29
CA VAL A 680 15.56 -3.89 5.59
C VAL A 680 14.84 -5.12 6.18
N SER A 681 13.52 -5.25 5.96
CA SER A 681 12.78 -6.48 6.26
C SER A 681 13.31 -7.69 5.46
N TYR A 682 13.75 -7.48 4.22
CA TYR A 682 14.40 -8.51 3.40
C TYR A 682 15.72 -8.97 4.03
N ILE A 683 16.57 -8.03 4.48
CA ILE A 683 17.81 -8.36 5.20
C ILE A 683 17.51 -9.09 6.50
N ASP A 684 16.58 -8.59 7.30
CA ASP A 684 16.20 -9.20 8.59
C ASP A 684 15.64 -10.62 8.42
N THR A 685 14.93 -10.88 7.32
CA THR A 685 14.37 -12.20 7.00
C THR A 685 15.45 -13.23 6.64
N ILE A 686 16.46 -12.80 5.90
CA ILE A 686 17.62 -13.64 5.53
C ILE A 686 18.54 -13.83 6.72
N GLY A 687 18.64 -12.83 7.59
CA GLY A 687 19.61 -12.69 8.65
C GLY A 687 20.88 -11.96 8.20
N ALA A 688 21.36 -11.02 9.01
CA ALA A 688 22.47 -10.13 8.65
C ALA A 688 23.74 -10.90 8.25
N ALA A 689 24.08 -12.00 8.95
CA ALA A 689 25.25 -12.81 8.62
C ALA A 689 25.16 -13.49 7.25
N ALA A 690 24.00 -14.09 6.92
CA ALA A 690 23.77 -14.72 5.63
C ALA A 690 23.70 -13.68 4.50
N PHE A 691 23.14 -12.51 4.76
CA PHE A 691 23.11 -11.41 3.81
C PHE A 691 24.51 -10.88 3.51
N VAL A 692 25.36 -10.68 4.53
CA VAL A 692 26.78 -10.29 4.37
C VAL A 692 27.54 -11.31 3.53
N ALA A 693 27.39 -12.60 3.82
CA ALA A 693 28.05 -13.67 3.05
C ALA A 693 27.61 -13.65 1.58
N ARG A 694 26.32 -13.41 1.28
CA ARG A 694 25.81 -13.24 -0.09
C ARG A 694 26.44 -12.02 -0.75
N CYS A 695 26.51 -10.90 -0.06
CA CYS A 695 27.12 -9.67 -0.58
C CYS A 695 28.60 -9.89 -0.92
N ASP A 696 29.35 -10.56 -0.04
CA ASP A 696 30.78 -10.87 -0.29
C ASP A 696 30.95 -11.80 -1.50
N ALA A 697 30.10 -12.82 -1.65
CA ALA A 697 30.12 -13.69 -2.83
C ALA A 697 29.78 -12.93 -4.11
N PHE A 698 28.82 -12.01 -4.07
CA PHE A 698 28.48 -11.17 -5.23
C PHE A 698 29.57 -10.11 -5.51
N ALA A 699 30.20 -9.54 -4.47
CA ALA A 699 31.31 -8.61 -4.65
C ALA A 699 32.50 -9.26 -5.37
N ALA A 700 32.83 -10.49 -5.02
CA ALA A 700 33.91 -11.26 -5.65
C ALA A 700 33.65 -11.56 -7.15
N ARG A 701 32.37 -11.68 -7.56
CA ARG A 701 31.99 -12.03 -8.94
C ARG A 701 31.56 -10.85 -9.79
N PHE A 702 30.88 -9.90 -9.20
CA PHE A 702 30.21 -8.80 -9.90
C PHE A 702 30.77 -7.41 -9.54
N GLY A 703 31.75 -7.36 -8.63
CA GLY A 703 32.51 -6.15 -8.28
C GLY A 703 32.03 -5.44 -7.02
N GLU A 704 32.77 -4.42 -6.63
CA GLU A 704 32.70 -3.67 -5.36
C GLU A 704 31.31 -3.09 -5.05
N ARG A 705 30.43 -2.92 -6.03
CA ARG A 705 29.07 -2.41 -5.80
C ARG A 705 28.25 -3.28 -4.84
N PHE A 706 28.61 -4.56 -4.71
CA PHE A 706 27.99 -5.51 -3.77
C PHE A 706 28.68 -5.59 -2.39
N LYS A 707 29.78 -4.88 -2.19
CA LYS A 707 30.54 -4.95 -0.95
C LYS A 707 29.70 -4.47 0.25
N PRO A 708 29.52 -5.32 1.29
CA PRO A 708 28.77 -4.94 2.47
C PRO A 708 29.49 -3.85 3.26
N ASN A 709 28.71 -2.92 3.82
CA ASN A 709 29.19 -1.83 4.64
C ASN A 709 29.52 -2.27 6.07
N ALA A 710 30.14 -1.39 6.87
CA ALA A 710 30.60 -1.69 8.23
C ALA A 710 29.41 -1.95 9.16
N LEU A 711 28.31 -1.22 9.02
CA LEU A 711 27.09 -1.42 9.79
C LEU A 711 26.57 -2.86 9.66
N LEU A 712 26.45 -3.39 8.43
CA LEU A 712 25.99 -4.77 8.22
C LEU A 712 26.93 -5.81 8.81
N ARG A 713 28.24 -5.60 8.74
CA ARG A 713 29.22 -6.50 9.35
C ARG A 713 29.11 -6.52 10.87
N ASP A 714 28.92 -5.34 11.49
CA ASP A 714 28.71 -5.22 12.94
C ASP A 714 27.38 -5.89 13.38
N MET A 715 26.29 -5.66 12.63
CA MET A 715 25.00 -6.31 12.88
C MET A 715 25.10 -7.84 12.73
N ALA A 716 25.82 -8.32 11.72
CA ALA A 716 26.06 -9.74 11.51
C ALA A 716 26.82 -10.38 12.69
N ALA A 717 27.87 -9.70 13.19
CA ALA A 717 28.65 -10.17 14.34
C ALA A 717 27.83 -10.22 15.64
N LYS A 718 26.85 -9.31 15.80
CA LYS A 718 26.00 -9.21 17.00
C LYS A 718 24.68 -9.99 16.89
N GLY A 719 24.36 -10.54 15.72
CA GLY A 719 23.07 -11.19 15.48
C GLY A 719 21.86 -10.25 15.55
N GLU A 720 22.06 -8.98 15.23
CA GLU A 720 21.03 -7.94 15.30
C GLU A 720 20.22 -7.86 13.98
N THR A 721 18.99 -7.35 14.10
CA THR A 721 18.13 -6.97 12.97
C THR A 721 17.99 -5.46 12.90
N PHE A 722 17.57 -4.90 11.74
CA PHE A 722 17.30 -3.46 11.62
C PHE A 722 16.19 -3.03 12.60
N TYR A 723 15.12 -3.83 12.70
CA TYR A 723 14.02 -3.55 13.62
C TYR A 723 14.38 -3.68 15.09
N SER A 724 15.41 -4.45 15.47
CA SER A 724 15.90 -4.48 16.84
C SER A 724 16.88 -3.35 17.15
N ARG A 725 17.78 -3.05 16.22
CA ARG A 725 18.84 -2.03 16.42
C ARG A 725 18.33 -0.61 16.35
N PHE A 726 17.42 -0.35 15.40
CA PHE A 726 16.82 0.96 15.14
C PHE A 726 15.34 1.01 15.56
N ALA A 727 14.98 0.19 16.58
CA ALA A 727 13.62 0.21 17.10
C ALA A 727 13.20 1.63 17.42
N PRO A 728 12.01 2.07 16.95
CA PRO A 728 11.50 3.39 17.34
C PRO A 728 11.43 3.44 18.86
N GLN A 729 12.05 4.45 19.45
CA GLN A 729 11.92 4.66 20.89
C GLN A 729 10.44 4.76 21.20
N LYS A 730 9.92 3.85 22.03
CA LYS A 730 8.58 3.98 22.56
C LYS A 730 8.55 5.30 23.32
N GLN A 731 7.92 6.31 22.75
CA GLN A 731 7.64 7.52 23.49
C GLN A 731 6.80 7.09 24.69
N ALA A 732 7.27 7.43 25.89
CA ALA A 732 6.49 7.21 27.11
C ALA A 732 5.14 7.89 26.91
N ALA A 733 4.05 7.13 27.10
CA ALA A 733 2.68 7.57 26.94
C ALA A 733 2.32 8.66 27.96
#